data_d2b11fddedc9f03419951065e0215d42
#
_entry.id   d2b11fddedc9f03419951065e0215d42
#
_cell.length_a   1.000
_cell.length_b   1.000
_cell.length_c   1.000
_cell.angle_alpha   90.00
_cell.angle_beta   90.00
_cell.angle_gamma   90.00
#
_symmetry.space_group_name_H-M   'P 1'
#
loop_
_entity.id
_entity.type
_entity.pdbx_description
1 polymer ?
#
loop_
_entity_poly.entity_id
_entity_poly.type
_entity_poly.pdbx_seq_one_letter_code
_entity_poly.pdbx_strand_id
1 'polypeptide(L)'
;MKKQFLTILFIALYTLFCSNANAQSSIQPNLKFGNPNKEEMSITTCPYDSSAKAMVLCSITDVSYIYAVNTFKIEYSIKKRIKILSQEGVDEANISIPYYSPQASGGSREAIRSIKATAYNMVNGKMVKTKMSNDLIFEERLDKQQMVTKSTVPQVKAGTVIEYQYIKSSDFFYHIDTWMAQETIPTLYTAYDVEIPGIFVFNLEQTGSKSLQYSQEAANRAYITNSDPEQTTRYSFKGNNLPAIKSDPFVWCPAMYANKIDFELRSINIPGQYYKNFTTSWQDIDEMLMKDEDFGDRIKRGNPLKDEMKAARIDTISDFKRKVAATYLLLKKKVKWDGSYALFGNSSRNVLKEGKASNADINFLLMNMLKSLNIKTAPMVLRTRNQGSLPLTHPSIESLNTFAVGIYENDTTMYVFDGSAEKGYLDVLPAKLLTNAHIVNGGEYNIMKKGAAKQSIIIKATLKSDGQLEGLYTSKYYGNSSLRKKASFLEAKDSTEYVSKIAKEMNANIQKYSLNGIHKYSPQAYEKIQFDKNIDMGDIVYFSPMMEKPFRDVPFTAEKRDMPVEFDCPMLVSYNMLVKIPQGYTIEDVPQPKILRSPDSNIIFRTQSQYNDGILSTMYTFHIKKALFFQDEYPGLKNFFEDVYKELDNVIVLKKISQ
;
A
#
# COMPACT_ATOMS: atom_id res chain seq x y z
N MET A 1 2.92 68.39 3.55
CA MET A 1 1.60 67.87 3.95
C MET A 1 1.04 66.82 2.99
N LYS A 2 1.01 66.96 1.66
CA LYS A 2 0.44 65.94 0.76
C LYS A 2 1.18 64.54 0.77
N LYS A 3 2.51 64.51 0.96
CA LYS A 3 3.25 63.22 1.03
C LYS A 3 3.06 62.46 2.33
N GLN A 4 2.84 63.14 3.43
CA GLN A 4 2.57 62.47 4.73
C GLN A 4 1.15 61.88 4.81
N PHE A 5 0.19 62.49 4.11
CA PHE A 5 -1.19 61.97 4.02
C PHE A 5 -1.28 60.70 3.18
N LEU A 6 -0.46 60.59 2.11
CA LEU A 6 -0.43 59.40 1.27
C LEU A 6 0.18 58.19 1.99
N THR A 7 1.22 58.43 2.83
CA THR A 7 1.90 57.37 3.59
C THR A 7 1.01 56.86 4.72
N ILE A 8 0.21 57.72 5.38
CA ILE A 8 -0.74 57.32 6.40
C ILE A 8 -1.93 56.55 5.79
N LEU A 9 -2.38 56.92 4.61
CA LEU A 9 -3.44 56.20 3.88
C LEU A 9 -2.99 54.81 3.42
N PHE A 10 -1.71 54.64 3.00
CA PHE A 10 -1.15 53.34 2.65
C PHE A 10 -0.96 52.43 3.85
N ILE A 11 -0.52 52.95 5.00
CA ILE A 11 -0.41 52.21 6.25
C ILE A 11 -1.79 51.81 6.80
N ALA A 12 -2.80 52.67 6.69
CA ALA A 12 -4.18 52.36 7.08
C ALA A 12 -4.84 51.32 6.14
N LEU A 13 -4.56 51.35 4.83
CA LEU A 13 -4.99 50.28 3.90
C LEU A 13 -4.23 48.94 4.15
N TYR A 14 -2.95 48.98 4.52
CA TYR A 14 -2.19 47.76 4.82
C TYR A 14 -2.65 47.13 6.12
N THR A 15 -3.03 47.90 7.14
CA THR A 15 -3.60 47.37 8.39
C THR A 15 -5.04 46.85 8.21
N LEU A 16 -5.81 47.38 7.27
CA LEU A 16 -7.13 46.84 6.90
C LEU A 16 -7.07 45.57 6.06
N PHE A 17 -5.98 45.36 5.30
CA PHE A 17 -5.75 44.11 4.57
C PHE A 17 -5.11 43.02 5.45
N CYS A 18 -4.36 43.35 6.47
CA CYS A 18 -3.80 42.39 7.43
C CYS A 18 -4.80 41.93 8.51
N SER A 19 -5.92 42.62 8.69
CA SER A 19 -6.96 42.19 9.65
C SER A 19 -7.99 41.24 9.07
N ASN A 20 -7.88 40.85 7.79
CA ASN A 20 -8.56 39.69 7.21
C ASN A 20 -7.71 38.40 7.22
N ALA A 21 -6.69 38.33 8.08
CA ALA A 21 -6.18 37.04 8.54
C ALA A 21 -7.36 36.34 9.20
N ASN A 22 -7.98 35.43 8.48
CA ASN A 22 -9.09 34.59 8.88
C ASN A 22 -8.95 34.24 10.38
N ALA A 23 -9.71 34.89 11.25
CA ALA A 23 -10.13 34.28 12.47
C ALA A 23 -11.00 33.09 12.05
N GLN A 24 -10.37 32.00 11.68
CA GLN A 24 -10.97 30.69 11.58
C GLN A 24 -11.55 30.47 12.97
N SER A 25 -12.85 30.70 13.15
CA SER A 25 -13.54 30.43 14.39
C SER A 25 -13.24 28.96 14.68
N SER A 26 -12.37 28.72 15.63
CA SER A 26 -12.01 27.38 16.02
C SER A 26 -13.27 26.71 16.56
N ILE A 27 -13.91 25.88 15.75
CA ILE A 27 -15.05 25.09 16.18
C ILE A 27 -14.56 24.28 17.38
N GLN A 28 -15.15 24.58 18.57
CA GLN A 28 -14.80 23.84 19.77
C GLN A 28 -15.61 22.55 19.80
N PRO A 29 -14.98 21.40 19.95
CA PRO A 29 -15.67 20.12 20.00
C PRO A 29 -16.52 20.04 21.26
N ASN A 30 -17.78 19.62 21.12
CA ASN A 30 -18.61 19.30 22.27
C ASN A 30 -18.30 17.88 22.76
N LEU A 31 -17.66 17.75 23.92
CA LEU A 31 -17.27 16.45 24.46
C LEU A 31 -18.44 15.70 25.14
N LYS A 32 -19.62 16.32 25.28
CA LYS A 32 -20.83 15.68 25.83
C LYS A 32 -21.58 14.92 24.74
N PHE A 33 -21.63 13.62 24.84
CA PHE A 33 -22.40 12.76 23.93
C PHE A 33 -23.91 12.80 24.27
N GLY A 34 -24.77 12.54 23.28
CA GLY A 34 -26.22 12.52 23.41
C GLY A 34 -26.92 13.81 23.02
N ASN A 35 -26.17 14.89 22.76
CA ASN A 35 -26.74 16.18 22.37
C ASN A 35 -25.72 17.05 21.61
N PRO A 36 -25.56 16.85 20.28
CA PRO A 36 -24.75 17.74 19.45
C PRO A 36 -25.17 19.20 19.61
N ASN A 37 -24.21 20.12 19.61
CA ASN A 37 -24.52 21.54 19.75
C ASN A 37 -24.97 22.16 18.42
N LYS A 38 -25.42 23.42 18.45
CA LYS A 38 -25.91 24.11 17.25
C LYS A 38 -24.81 24.33 16.22
N GLU A 39 -23.58 24.58 16.65
CA GLU A 39 -22.42 24.76 15.76
C GLU A 39 -22.13 23.48 14.99
N GLU A 40 -22.05 22.33 15.67
CA GLU A 40 -21.86 21.03 15.05
C GLU A 40 -22.96 20.66 14.04
N MET A 41 -24.22 21.00 14.39
CA MET A 41 -25.35 20.78 13.48
C MET A 41 -25.29 21.68 12.23
N SER A 42 -24.74 22.89 12.33
CA SER A 42 -24.70 23.88 11.24
C SER A 42 -23.50 23.72 10.30
N ILE A 43 -22.51 22.89 10.59
CA ILE A 43 -21.34 22.62 9.73
C ILE A 43 -21.83 22.06 8.40
N THR A 44 -21.42 22.71 7.30
CA THR A 44 -21.70 22.28 5.94
C THR A 44 -20.48 21.83 5.16
N THR A 45 -19.29 22.28 5.60
CA THR A 45 -17.99 21.93 4.99
C THR A 45 -16.95 21.77 6.08
N CYS A 46 -15.93 20.93 5.84
CA CYS A 46 -14.79 20.85 6.73
C CYS A 46 -13.90 22.10 6.57
N PRO A 47 -13.55 22.83 7.65
CA PRO A 47 -12.82 24.09 7.56
C PRO A 47 -11.41 24.00 6.96
N TYR A 48 -10.81 22.81 7.00
CA TYR A 48 -9.44 22.54 6.53
C TYR A 48 -9.35 21.47 5.43
N ASP A 49 -10.50 20.94 4.97
CA ASP A 49 -10.61 20.08 3.78
C ASP A 49 -12.00 20.25 3.13
N SER A 50 -12.12 21.18 2.20
CA SER A 50 -13.39 21.47 1.50
C SER A 50 -13.90 20.31 0.64
N SER A 51 -13.06 19.32 0.34
CA SER A 51 -13.42 18.12 -0.43
C SER A 51 -13.96 16.98 0.44
N ALA A 52 -13.93 17.13 1.77
CA ALA A 52 -14.37 16.10 2.69
C ALA A 52 -15.87 15.79 2.56
N LYS A 53 -16.21 14.53 2.48
CA LYS A 53 -17.60 14.04 2.37
C LYS A 53 -18.27 13.87 3.74
N ALA A 54 -17.46 13.66 4.76
CA ALA A 54 -17.81 13.59 6.17
C ALA A 54 -16.61 14.03 7.01
N MET A 55 -16.82 14.31 8.29
CA MET A 55 -15.73 14.61 9.24
C MET A 55 -16.06 14.09 10.64
N VAL A 56 -15.05 13.61 11.34
CA VAL A 56 -15.15 13.30 12.77
C VAL A 56 -15.15 14.62 13.54
N LEU A 57 -16.21 14.90 14.28
CA LEU A 57 -16.31 16.05 15.18
C LEU A 57 -15.60 15.78 16.51
N CYS A 58 -15.77 14.56 17.05
CA CYS A 58 -15.18 14.14 18.30
C CYS A 58 -15.02 12.62 18.32
N SER A 59 -13.80 12.15 18.61
CA SER A 59 -13.50 10.73 18.86
C SER A 59 -12.80 10.60 20.21
N ILE A 60 -13.35 9.80 21.11
CA ILE A 60 -12.78 9.57 22.46
C ILE A 60 -12.64 8.07 22.64
N THR A 61 -11.44 7.66 22.99
CA THR A 61 -11.12 6.27 23.34
C THR A 61 -10.50 6.24 24.73
N ASP A 62 -11.16 5.57 25.67
CA ASP A 62 -10.64 5.30 27.02
C ASP A 62 -10.27 3.81 27.10
N VAL A 63 -9.05 3.51 27.53
CA VAL A 63 -8.52 2.16 27.71
C VAL A 63 -8.20 1.93 29.16
N SER A 64 -8.72 0.87 29.74
CA SER A 64 -8.47 0.51 31.13
C SER A 64 -8.30 -1.00 31.30
N TYR A 65 -7.48 -1.35 32.27
CA TYR A 65 -7.37 -2.73 32.72
C TYR A 65 -8.46 -3.04 33.76
N ILE A 66 -8.99 -4.23 33.67
CA ILE A 66 -9.88 -4.81 34.69
C ILE A 66 -9.34 -6.18 35.12
N TYR A 67 -9.46 -6.51 36.39
CA TYR A 67 -9.11 -7.84 36.90
C TYR A 67 -10.39 -8.66 37.09
N ALA A 68 -10.50 -9.74 36.35
CA ALA A 68 -11.66 -10.62 36.37
C ALA A 68 -11.24 -12.07 36.15
N VAL A 69 -11.83 -12.99 36.89
CA VAL A 69 -11.57 -14.45 36.78
C VAL A 69 -10.07 -14.77 36.88
N ASN A 70 -9.41 -14.19 37.88
CA ASN A 70 -7.98 -14.37 38.19
C ASN A 70 -7.00 -13.96 37.05
N THR A 71 -7.43 -13.08 36.15
CA THR A 71 -6.57 -12.53 35.10
C THR A 71 -6.92 -11.08 34.79
N PHE A 72 -6.00 -10.35 34.19
CA PHE A 72 -6.28 -9.03 33.63
C PHE A 72 -6.96 -9.17 32.27
N LYS A 73 -7.82 -8.21 31.96
CA LYS A 73 -8.41 -7.94 30.64
C LYS A 73 -8.26 -6.46 30.34
N ILE A 74 -8.33 -6.09 29.07
CA ILE A 74 -8.36 -4.69 28.62
C ILE A 74 -9.78 -4.37 28.16
N GLU A 75 -10.31 -3.23 28.59
CA GLU A 75 -11.54 -2.65 28.08
C GLU A 75 -11.25 -1.35 27.35
N TYR A 76 -11.76 -1.25 26.13
CA TYR A 76 -11.76 -0.05 25.31
C TYR A 76 -13.18 0.50 25.29
N SER A 77 -13.35 1.74 25.77
CA SER A 77 -14.60 2.50 25.65
C SER A 77 -14.46 3.50 24.51
N ILE A 78 -15.15 3.27 23.41
CA ILE A 78 -15.04 4.13 22.22
C ILE A 78 -16.33 4.92 22.05
N LYS A 79 -16.19 6.24 21.85
CA LYS A 79 -17.29 7.17 21.56
C LYS A 79 -16.89 8.04 20.37
N LYS A 80 -17.73 8.10 19.35
CA LYS A 80 -17.44 8.88 18.14
C LYS A 80 -18.67 9.67 17.69
N ARG A 81 -18.42 10.91 17.23
CA ARG A 81 -19.41 11.79 16.59
C ARG A 81 -18.89 12.19 15.22
N ILE A 82 -19.73 11.99 14.20
CA ILE A 82 -19.40 12.25 12.79
C ILE A 82 -20.44 13.19 12.20
N LYS A 83 -19.99 14.19 11.44
CA LYS A 83 -20.82 15.03 10.59
C LYS A 83 -20.79 14.54 9.17
N ILE A 84 -21.94 14.28 8.58
CA ILE A 84 -22.11 13.94 7.17
C ILE A 84 -22.24 15.25 6.38
N LEU A 85 -21.30 15.51 5.46
CA LEU A 85 -21.22 16.77 4.71
C LEU A 85 -21.87 16.67 3.34
N SER A 86 -21.84 15.49 2.71
CA SER A 86 -22.43 15.25 1.40
C SER A 86 -23.16 13.91 1.36
N GLN A 87 -23.89 13.65 0.27
CA GLN A 87 -24.55 12.36 0.06
C GLN A 87 -23.57 11.19 -0.03
N GLU A 88 -22.37 11.43 -0.55
CA GLU A 88 -21.31 10.42 -0.64
C GLU A 88 -20.70 10.06 0.73
N GLY A 89 -20.89 10.90 1.75
CA GLY A 89 -20.47 10.62 3.13
C GLY A 89 -21.45 9.76 3.93
N VAL A 90 -22.60 9.39 3.36
CA VAL A 90 -23.62 8.57 4.05
C VAL A 90 -23.11 7.18 4.39
N ASP A 91 -22.08 6.70 3.70
CA ASP A 91 -21.43 5.43 3.97
C ASP A 91 -20.82 5.34 5.39
N GLU A 92 -20.52 6.47 6.03
CA GLU A 92 -20.07 6.53 7.44
C GLU A 92 -21.17 6.12 8.44
N ALA A 93 -22.41 5.91 7.97
CA ALA A 93 -23.48 5.32 8.75
C ALA A 93 -23.27 3.80 8.99
N ASN A 94 -22.42 3.16 8.17
CA ASN A 94 -22.15 1.74 8.27
C ASN A 94 -20.97 1.51 9.22
N ILE A 95 -21.28 1.07 10.43
CA ILE A 95 -20.31 0.78 11.47
C ILE A 95 -19.89 -0.68 11.34
N SER A 96 -18.57 -0.91 11.23
CA SER A 96 -17.98 -2.25 11.12
C SER A 96 -16.83 -2.38 12.12
N ILE A 97 -16.97 -3.32 13.07
CA ILE A 97 -16.03 -3.49 14.18
C ILE A 97 -15.50 -4.92 14.14
N PRO A 98 -14.31 -5.16 13.56
CA PRO A 98 -13.69 -6.48 13.59
C PRO A 98 -13.12 -6.77 14.99
N TYR A 99 -13.14 -8.05 15.38
CA TYR A 99 -12.56 -8.50 16.63
C TYR A 99 -12.15 -9.97 16.56
N TYR A 100 -11.19 -10.36 17.39
CA TYR A 100 -10.68 -11.73 17.45
C TYR A 100 -11.61 -12.62 18.28
N SER A 101 -12.19 -13.62 17.65
CA SER A 101 -13.03 -14.62 18.34
C SER A 101 -12.90 -15.97 17.64
N PRO A 102 -11.96 -16.83 18.09
CA PRO A 102 -11.69 -18.10 17.44
C PRO A 102 -12.90 -19.04 17.52
N GLN A 103 -13.09 -19.87 16.49
CA GLN A 103 -14.18 -20.82 16.42
C GLN A 103 -14.02 -21.96 17.46
N ALA A 104 -12.76 -22.28 17.81
CA ALA A 104 -12.47 -23.28 18.84
C ALA A 104 -12.94 -22.80 20.22
N SER A 105 -13.51 -23.70 21.01
CA SER A 105 -13.89 -23.42 22.39
C SER A 105 -12.64 -23.34 23.29
N GLY A 106 -12.59 -22.32 24.14
CA GLY A 106 -11.45 -22.05 25.02
C GLY A 106 -10.44 -21.10 24.36
N GLY A 107 -9.50 -20.57 25.16
CA GLY A 107 -8.51 -19.59 24.73
C GLY A 107 -8.98 -18.14 24.80
N SER A 108 -8.00 -17.24 24.66
CA SER A 108 -8.24 -15.80 24.71
C SER A 108 -9.05 -15.31 23.53
N ARG A 109 -9.91 -14.34 23.77
CA ARG A 109 -10.81 -13.76 22.76
C ARG A 109 -11.13 -12.32 23.05
N GLU A 110 -11.72 -11.67 22.06
CA GLU A 110 -12.32 -10.36 22.20
C GLU A 110 -13.84 -10.45 22.09
N ALA A 111 -14.51 -9.42 22.56
CA ALA A 111 -15.97 -9.30 22.48
C ALA A 111 -16.36 -7.81 22.35
N ILE A 112 -17.38 -7.56 21.55
CA ILE A 112 -17.98 -6.24 21.38
C ILE A 112 -19.31 -6.21 22.13
N ARG A 113 -19.53 -5.16 22.92
CA ARG A 113 -20.75 -4.98 23.72
C ARG A 113 -21.19 -3.52 23.80
N SER A 114 -22.44 -3.33 24.25
CA SER A 114 -23.01 -2.00 24.52
C SER A 114 -23.00 -1.04 23.33
N ILE A 115 -23.21 -1.58 22.10
CA ILE A 115 -23.27 -0.78 20.90
C ILE A 115 -24.54 0.07 20.95
N LYS A 116 -24.38 1.37 20.78
CA LYS A 116 -25.49 2.34 20.66
C LYS A 116 -25.11 3.35 19.59
N ALA A 117 -26.08 3.71 18.76
CA ALA A 117 -25.92 4.80 17.79
C ALA A 117 -27.18 5.65 17.68
N THR A 118 -27.01 6.89 17.31
CA THR A 118 -28.10 7.87 17.15
C THR A 118 -27.77 8.82 15.99
N ALA A 119 -28.72 9.01 15.09
CA ALA A 119 -28.69 10.06 14.07
C ALA A 119 -29.43 11.29 14.56
N TYR A 120 -28.85 12.46 14.33
CA TYR A 120 -29.43 13.77 14.64
C TYR A 120 -29.62 14.54 13.35
N ASN A 121 -30.89 14.89 13.06
CA ASN A 121 -31.28 15.62 11.86
C ASN A 121 -31.97 16.92 12.22
N MET A 122 -31.77 17.97 11.43
CA MET A 122 -32.58 19.17 11.52
C MET A 122 -33.84 19.02 10.63
N VAL A 123 -35.02 19.11 11.23
CA VAL A 123 -36.32 19.07 10.55
C VAL A 123 -37.15 20.28 11.00
N ASN A 124 -37.49 21.15 10.09
CA ASN A 124 -38.23 22.38 10.37
C ASN A 124 -37.63 23.21 11.54
N GLY A 125 -36.31 23.34 11.57
CA GLY A 125 -35.59 24.12 12.60
C GLY A 125 -35.45 23.41 13.95
N LYS A 126 -35.97 22.19 14.10
CA LYS A 126 -35.85 21.39 15.33
C LYS A 126 -34.97 20.19 15.11
N MET A 127 -34.13 19.84 16.14
CA MET A 127 -33.30 18.66 16.10
C MET A 127 -34.14 17.43 16.43
N VAL A 128 -34.18 16.48 15.49
CA VAL A 128 -34.85 15.16 15.62
C VAL A 128 -33.79 14.10 15.85
N LYS A 129 -34.01 13.24 16.85
CA LYS A 129 -33.11 12.12 17.22
C LYS A 129 -33.72 10.79 16.76
N THR A 130 -32.97 10.01 15.99
CA THR A 130 -33.34 8.65 15.61
C THR A 130 -32.34 7.67 16.18
N LYS A 131 -32.76 6.89 17.17
CA LYS A 131 -31.89 5.87 17.78
C LYS A 131 -31.83 4.62 16.90
N MET A 132 -30.68 4.01 16.82
CA MET A 132 -30.51 2.69 16.21
C MET A 132 -31.15 1.64 17.11
N SER A 133 -31.91 0.74 16.55
CA SER A 133 -32.48 -0.41 17.28
C SER A 133 -31.50 -1.61 17.25
N ASN A 134 -31.64 -2.54 18.19
CA ASN A 134 -30.73 -3.67 18.34
C ASN A 134 -30.83 -4.68 17.18
N ASP A 135 -31.95 -4.72 16.48
CA ASP A 135 -32.16 -5.56 15.28
C ASP A 135 -31.34 -5.13 14.06
N LEU A 136 -30.72 -3.93 14.12
CA LEU A 136 -29.78 -3.45 13.11
C LEU A 136 -28.30 -3.80 13.45
N ILE A 137 -28.08 -4.63 14.46
CA ILE A 137 -26.74 -5.07 14.86
C ILE A 137 -26.58 -6.55 14.49
N PHE A 138 -25.61 -6.85 13.65
CA PHE A 138 -25.35 -8.19 13.13
C PHE A 138 -23.92 -8.62 13.42
N GLU A 139 -23.75 -9.87 13.78
CA GLU A 139 -22.43 -10.48 13.90
C GLU A 139 -22.18 -11.45 12.73
N GLU A 140 -21.04 -11.32 12.09
CA GLU A 140 -20.63 -12.13 10.95
C GLU A 140 -19.25 -12.73 11.20
N ARG A 141 -19.07 -13.98 10.86
CA ARG A 141 -17.75 -14.62 10.92
C ARG A 141 -17.01 -14.39 9.60
N LEU A 142 -15.84 -13.78 9.68
CA LEU A 142 -14.98 -13.52 8.52
C LEU A 142 -14.14 -14.75 8.16
N ASP A 143 -13.57 -15.41 9.18
CA ASP A 143 -12.77 -16.63 9.04
C ASP A 143 -12.76 -17.45 10.34
N LYS A 144 -11.80 -18.39 10.49
CA LYS A 144 -11.71 -19.26 11.69
C LYS A 144 -11.38 -18.49 12.98
N GLN A 145 -10.83 -17.28 12.88
CA GLN A 145 -10.32 -16.48 14.02
C GLN A 145 -11.02 -15.14 14.18
N GLN A 146 -11.55 -14.57 13.09
CA GLN A 146 -12.08 -13.22 13.06
C GLN A 146 -13.61 -13.19 12.98
N MET A 147 -14.19 -12.32 13.77
CA MET A 147 -15.58 -11.90 13.73
C MET A 147 -15.68 -10.42 13.39
N VAL A 148 -16.81 -9.97 12.89
CA VAL A 148 -17.13 -8.55 12.72
C VAL A 148 -18.54 -8.29 13.21
N THR A 149 -18.69 -7.22 14.01
CA THR A 149 -20.01 -6.67 14.31
C THR A 149 -20.31 -5.55 13.34
N LYS A 150 -21.40 -5.66 12.60
CA LYS A 150 -21.89 -4.68 11.62
C LYS A 150 -23.17 -4.05 12.09
N SER A 151 -23.32 -2.75 11.88
CA SER A 151 -24.56 -2.03 12.13
C SER A 151 -24.69 -0.83 11.21
N THR A 152 -25.93 -0.42 10.91
CA THR A 152 -26.19 0.77 10.10
C THR A 152 -27.06 1.75 10.87
N VAL A 153 -26.60 2.99 10.99
CA VAL A 153 -27.36 4.05 11.67
C VAL A 153 -28.51 4.52 10.76
N PRO A 154 -29.76 4.46 11.22
CA PRO A 154 -30.91 4.79 10.38
C PRO A 154 -31.06 6.31 10.13
N GLN A 155 -31.78 6.69 9.06
CA GLN A 155 -32.13 8.08 8.73
C GLN A 155 -30.95 9.03 8.52
N VAL A 156 -29.85 8.52 8.02
CA VAL A 156 -28.64 9.30 7.71
C VAL A 156 -28.72 9.88 6.31
N LYS A 157 -28.40 11.16 6.18
CA LYS A 157 -28.36 11.95 4.93
C LYS A 157 -27.34 13.08 5.05
N ALA A 158 -27.08 13.80 3.98
CA ALA A 158 -26.26 15.00 4.05
C ALA A 158 -26.81 15.97 5.12
N GLY A 159 -25.94 16.50 5.96
CA GLY A 159 -26.25 17.35 7.12
C GLY A 159 -26.52 16.61 8.43
N THR A 160 -26.66 15.29 8.42
CA THR A 160 -26.83 14.48 9.64
C THR A 160 -25.57 14.53 10.51
N VAL A 161 -25.75 14.55 11.84
CA VAL A 161 -24.72 14.20 12.81
C VAL A 161 -25.02 12.81 13.34
N ILE A 162 -24.02 11.93 13.33
CA ILE A 162 -24.10 10.58 13.87
C ILE A 162 -23.30 10.54 15.18
N GLU A 163 -23.83 9.93 16.21
CA GLU A 163 -23.09 9.51 17.40
C GLU A 163 -23.18 8.02 17.54
N TYR A 164 -22.05 7.35 17.83
CA TYR A 164 -22.05 5.97 18.26
C TYR A 164 -21.06 5.71 19.37
N GLN A 165 -21.29 4.66 20.11
CA GLN A 165 -20.40 4.17 21.16
C GLN A 165 -20.46 2.66 21.25
N TYR A 166 -19.35 2.05 21.70
CA TYR A 166 -19.28 0.64 22.04
C TYR A 166 -18.17 0.38 23.04
N ILE A 167 -18.17 -0.82 23.62
CA ILE A 167 -17.10 -1.34 24.45
C ILE A 167 -16.54 -2.58 23.78
N LYS A 168 -15.21 -2.59 23.55
CA LYS A 168 -14.45 -3.77 23.18
C LYS A 168 -13.76 -4.31 24.43
N SER A 169 -13.94 -5.58 24.77
CA SER A 169 -13.24 -6.29 25.84
C SER A 169 -12.26 -7.27 25.22
N SER A 170 -11.02 -7.30 25.70
CA SER A 170 -9.95 -8.17 25.19
C SER A 170 -9.33 -8.98 26.33
N ASP A 171 -9.20 -10.28 26.13
CA ASP A 171 -8.47 -11.18 27.05
C ASP A 171 -6.94 -11.05 26.86
N PHE A 172 -6.50 -10.31 25.83
CA PHE A 172 -5.07 -10.09 25.52
C PHE A 172 -4.51 -8.92 26.33
N PHE A 173 -4.41 -9.09 27.65
CA PHE A 173 -3.95 -8.03 28.56
C PHE A 173 -2.51 -7.56 28.30
N TYR A 174 -1.76 -8.28 27.51
CA TYR A 174 -0.39 -7.97 27.09
C TYR A 174 -0.32 -7.20 25.76
N HIS A 175 -1.46 -6.97 25.08
CA HIS A 175 -1.52 -6.29 23.79
C HIS A 175 -2.56 -5.16 23.86
N ILE A 176 -2.08 -3.93 23.75
CA ILE A 176 -2.92 -2.73 23.59
C ILE A 176 -3.03 -2.42 22.12
N ASP A 177 -4.25 -2.30 21.58
CA ASP A 177 -4.47 -1.98 20.18
C ASP A 177 -3.81 -0.66 19.78
N THR A 178 -3.23 -0.62 18.59
CA THR A 178 -2.78 0.63 17.99
C THR A 178 -3.91 1.65 17.93
N TRP A 179 -3.72 2.82 18.51
CA TRP A 179 -4.67 3.91 18.40
C TRP A 179 -4.35 4.80 17.19
N MET A 180 -5.29 4.90 16.26
CA MET A 180 -5.19 5.77 15.11
C MET A 180 -5.81 7.13 15.42
N ALA A 181 -4.97 8.16 15.56
CA ALA A 181 -5.43 9.54 15.75
C ALA A 181 -5.97 10.15 14.45
N GLN A 182 -5.43 9.74 13.29
CA GLN A 182 -5.93 10.09 11.96
C GLN A 182 -6.77 8.97 11.38
N GLU A 183 -7.83 9.34 10.68
CA GLU A 183 -8.76 8.43 10.01
C GLU A 183 -8.86 8.73 8.50
N THR A 184 -9.67 7.99 7.78
CA THR A 184 -9.93 8.18 6.35
C THR A 184 -10.74 9.46 6.04
N ILE A 185 -11.34 10.06 7.07
CA ILE A 185 -12.02 11.35 7.02
C ILE A 185 -11.34 12.33 7.99
N PRO A 186 -11.40 13.66 7.75
CA PRO A 186 -10.79 14.65 8.63
C PRO A 186 -11.34 14.57 10.06
N THR A 187 -10.49 14.78 11.06
CA THR A 187 -10.84 14.69 12.47
C THR A 187 -10.64 16.05 13.16
N LEU A 188 -11.73 16.67 13.63
CA LEU A 188 -11.69 17.94 14.36
C LEU A 188 -11.03 17.77 15.72
N TYR A 189 -11.45 16.76 16.47
CA TYR A 189 -10.90 16.44 17.79
C TYR A 189 -10.84 14.94 18.02
N THR A 190 -9.72 14.49 18.56
CA THR A 190 -9.57 13.12 19.05
C THR A 190 -8.82 13.09 20.38
N ALA A 191 -9.21 12.16 21.26
CA ALA A 191 -8.56 11.92 22.53
C ALA A 191 -8.40 10.42 22.79
N TYR A 192 -7.28 10.06 23.40
CA TYR A 192 -6.93 8.71 23.79
C TYR A 192 -6.33 8.71 25.18
N ASP A 193 -7.02 8.07 26.09
CA ASP A 193 -6.58 7.89 27.48
C ASP A 193 -6.35 6.41 27.75
N VAL A 194 -5.16 6.07 28.26
CA VAL A 194 -4.78 4.69 28.58
C VAL A 194 -4.28 4.64 30.02
N GLU A 195 -4.92 3.82 30.86
CA GLU A 195 -4.49 3.61 32.25
C GLU A 195 -3.87 2.21 32.37
N ILE A 196 -2.55 2.16 32.66
CA ILE A 196 -1.75 0.93 32.68
C ILE A 196 -1.29 0.64 34.12
N PRO A 197 -1.58 -0.58 34.67
CA PRO A 197 -1.02 -1.02 35.95
C PRO A 197 0.50 -1.07 35.92
N GLY A 198 1.17 -0.67 36.99
CA GLY A 198 2.63 -0.60 37.07
C GLY A 198 3.37 -1.92 36.93
N ILE A 199 2.65 -3.04 37.06
CA ILE A 199 3.18 -4.38 36.76
C ILE A 199 3.45 -4.61 35.27
N PHE A 200 2.84 -3.83 34.38
CA PHE A 200 3.05 -3.89 32.93
C PHE A 200 3.91 -2.71 32.47
N VAL A 201 5.03 -3.00 31.86
CA VAL A 201 5.93 -1.98 31.29
C VAL A 201 5.84 -2.04 29.77
N PHE A 202 5.41 -0.94 29.17
CA PHE A 202 5.30 -0.80 27.71
C PHE A 202 6.32 0.22 27.18
N ASN A 203 6.83 -0.04 25.98
CA ASN A 203 7.43 0.97 25.13
C ASN A 203 6.28 1.72 24.42
N LEU A 204 6.40 3.05 24.38
CA LEU A 204 5.46 3.93 23.70
C LEU A 204 6.10 4.41 22.39
N GLU A 205 5.44 4.18 21.28
CA GLU A 205 5.84 4.70 19.98
C GLU A 205 4.75 5.63 19.41
N GLN A 206 5.15 6.84 19.06
CA GLN A 206 4.29 7.80 18.36
C GLN A 206 4.82 7.98 16.93
N THR A 207 3.94 7.83 15.94
CA THR A 207 4.25 8.08 14.53
C THR A 207 3.34 9.16 13.94
N GLY A 208 3.68 9.63 12.74
CA GLY A 208 2.93 10.65 12.00
C GLY A 208 3.56 12.04 12.08
N SER A 209 3.12 12.93 11.19
CA SER A 209 3.71 14.27 10.99
C SER A 209 3.04 15.38 11.80
N LYS A 210 1.88 15.12 12.41
CA LYS A 210 1.13 16.12 13.18
C LYS A 210 1.44 15.97 14.68
N SER A 211 1.58 17.09 15.38
CA SER A 211 1.80 17.10 16.81
C SER A 211 0.54 16.67 17.56
N LEU A 212 0.68 15.70 18.47
CA LEU A 212 -0.33 15.35 19.47
C LEU A 212 0.07 15.94 20.81
N GLN A 213 -0.89 16.50 21.54
CA GLN A 213 -0.68 16.88 22.92
C GLN A 213 -0.54 15.61 23.76
N TYR A 214 0.45 15.55 24.62
CA TYR A 214 0.75 14.39 25.46
C TYR A 214 0.86 14.81 26.93
N SER A 215 0.28 14.00 27.81
CA SER A 215 0.52 14.07 29.26
C SER A 215 0.59 12.67 29.86
N GLN A 216 1.30 12.56 30.99
CA GLN A 216 1.43 11.34 31.76
C GLN A 216 1.22 11.67 33.22
N GLU A 217 0.36 10.91 33.91
CA GLU A 217 0.03 11.10 35.30
C GLU A 217 0.11 9.77 36.04
N ALA A 218 0.71 9.81 37.26
CA ALA A 218 0.68 8.65 38.15
C ALA A 218 -0.64 8.66 38.97
N ALA A 219 -1.22 7.48 39.11
CA ALA A 219 -2.43 7.25 39.91
C ALA A 219 -2.30 5.92 40.67
N ASN A 220 -3.21 5.68 41.60
CA ASN A 220 -3.30 4.40 42.30
C ASN A 220 -4.70 3.84 42.10
N ARG A 221 -4.81 2.57 41.80
CA ARG A 221 -6.08 1.89 41.57
C ARG A 221 -6.09 0.50 42.21
N ALA A 222 -7.14 0.18 42.94
CA ALA A 222 -7.37 -1.16 43.44
C ALA A 222 -8.05 -2.01 42.33
N TYR A 223 -7.41 -3.05 41.84
CA TYR A 223 -7.95 -3.97 40.84
C TYR A 223 -8.66 -5.15 41.50
N ILE A 224 -8.26 -5.53 42.71
CA ILE A 224 -8.85 -6.61 43.49
C ILE A 224 -9.51 -5.99 44.70
N THR A 225 -10.74 -6.39 45.04
CA THR A 225 -11.45 -5.94 46.23
C THR A 225 -10.63 -6.31 47.49
N ASN A 226 -10.39 -5.32 48.37
CA ASN A 226 -9.60 -5.45 49.60
C ASN A 226 -8.09 -5.69 49.38
N SER A 227 -7.54 -5.47 48.20
CA SER A 227 -6.09 -5.40 47.99
C SER A 227 -5.58 -3.96 48.15
N ASP A 228 -4.26 -3.82 48.38
CA ASP A 228 -3.62 -2.52 48.29
C ASP A 228 -3.75 -1.98 46.87
N PRO A 229 -3.91 -0.65 46.68
CA PRO A 229 -3.96 -0.04 45.37
C PRO A 229 -2.65 -0.24 44.63
N GLU A 230 -2.77 -0.74 43.39
CA GLU A 230 -1.65 -0.81 42.44
C GLU A 230 -1.32 0.58 41.92
N GLN A 231 -0.03 0.89 41.82
CA GLN A 231 0.40 2.07 41.11
C GLN A 231 0.03 1.93 39.63
N THR A 232 -0.62 2.93 39.06
CA THR A 232 -0.99 3.00 37.66
C THR A 232 -0.39 4.23 37.00
N THR A 233 -0.23 4.16 35.68
CA THR A 233 0.16 5.33 34.87
C THR A 233 -0.93 5.59 33.86
N ARG A 234 -1.46 6.81 33.84
CA ARG A 234 -2.38 7.27 32.81
C ARG A 234 -1.62 8.05 31.78
N TYR A 235 -1.71 7.61 30.54
CA TYR A 235 -1.20 8.27 29.35
C TYR A 235 -2.35 8.93 28.62
N SER A 236 -2.23 10.21 28.28
CA SER A 236 -3.28 10.98 27.59
C SER A 236 -2.72 11.62 26.33
N PHE A 237 -3.40 11.42 25.21
CA PHE A 237 -3.06 12.00 23.92
C PHE A 237 -4.26 12.75 23.35
N LYS A 238 -4.04 13.93 22.73
CA LYS A 238 -5.10 14.73 22.11
C LYS A 238 -4.60 15.27 20.76
N GLY A 239 -5.45 15.17 19.75
CA GLY A 239 -5.22 15.74 18.44
C GLY A 239 -6.34 16.67 18.01
N ASN A 240 -6.00 17.75 17.31
CA ASN A 240 -6.95 18.71 16.77
C ASN A 240 -6.70 18.96 15.29
N ASN A 241 -7.76 19.12 14.51
CA ASN A 241 -7.71 19.47 13.08
C ASN A 241 -6.76 18.54 12.29
N LEU A 242 -6.89 17.24 12.53
CA LEU A 242 -6.08 16.24 11.82
C LEU A 242 -6.68 16.02 10.42
N PRO A 243 -5.85 16.09 9.36
CA PRO A 243 -6.33 15.82 8.00
C PRO A 243 -6.68 14.34 7.84
N ALA A 244 -7.49 14.02 6.84
CA ALA A 244 -7.76 12.64 6.43
C ALA A 244 -6.47 11.95 5.98
N ILE A 245 -6.38 10.64 6.24
CA ILE A 245 -5.39 9.79 5.59
C ILE A 245 -5.83 9.63 4.14
N LYS A 246 -5.13 10.27 3.20
CA LYS A 246 -5.42 10.15 1.77
C LYS A 246 -4.61 8.98 1.20
N SER A 247 -5.23 8.20 0.33
CA SER A 247 -4.51 7.21 -0.46
C SER A 247 -3.88 7.90 -1.66
N ASP A 248 -2.70 8.48 -1.45
CA ASP A 248 -1.93 9.06 -2.55
C ASP A 248 -1.40 7.96 -3.49
N PRO A 249 -1.30 8.22 -4.81
CA PRO A 249 -0.63 7.31 -5.72
C PRO A 249 0.80 7.02 -5.25
N PHE A 250 1.28 5.80 -5.47
CA PHE A 250 2.62 5.36 -5.05
C PHE A 250 2.86 5.47 -3.54
N VAL A 251 1.89 5.07 -2.72
CA VAL A 251 2.03 4.77 -1.30
C VAL A 251 1.53 3.35 -1.06
N TRP A 252 2.37 2.50 -0.50
CA TRP A 252 2.01 1.10 -0.26
C TRP A 252 1.12 0.90 0.96
N CYS A 253 1.37 1.64 2.03
CA CYS A 253 0.62 1.56 3.28
C CYS A 253 0.44 2.95 3.90
N PRO A 254 -0.61 3.71 3.50
CA PRO A 254 -0.86 5.05 4.05
C PRO A 254 -0.95 5.09 5.59
N ALA A 255 -1.50 4.03 6.20
CA ALA A 255 -1.61 3.92 7.66
C ALA A 255 -0.26 3.96 8.41
N MET A 256 0.85 3.65 7.75
CA MET A 256 2.19 3.77 8.35
C MET A 256 2.61 5.21 8.61
N TYR A 257 2.11 6.14 7.82
CA TYR A 257 2.44 7.56 7.90
C TYR A 257 1.41 8.36 8.70
N ALA A 258 0.35 7.69 9.14
CA ALA A 258 -0.70 8.29 9.95
C ALA A 258 -0.21 8.62 11.37
N ASN A 259 -0.82 9.63 11.97
CA ASN A 259 -0.65 9.87 13.40
C ASN A 259 -1.31 8.74 14.20
N LYS A 260 -0.50 7.98 14.91
CA LYS A 260 -0.91 6.84 15.72
C LYS A 260 -0.03 6.67 16.95
N ILE A 261 -0.56 5.96 17.92
CA ILE A 261 0.14 5.55 19.15
C ILE A 261 0.13 4.03 19.21
N ASP A 262 1.31 3.46 19.39
CA ASP A 262 1.53 2.03 19.62
C ASP A 262 2.11 1.82 21.02
N PHE A 263 1.62 0.80 21.72
CA PHE A 263 2.17 0.31 22.98
C PHE A 263 2.68 -1.11 22.78
N GLU A 264 3.98 -1.30 22.96
CA GLU A 264 4.62 -2.60 22.88
C GLU A 264 5.01 -3.10 24.27
N LEU A 265 4.53 -4.27 24.70
CA LEU A 265 4.85 -4.81 26.01
C LEU A 265 6.35 -5.14 26.10
N ARG A 266 7.03 -4.47 27.02
CA ARG A 266 8.45 -4.69 27.31
C ARG A 266 8.66 -5.73 28.40
N SER A 267 7.94 -5.63 29.51
CA SER A 267 8.07 -6.59 30.63
C SER A 267 6.81 -6.65 31.50
N ILE A 268 6.66 -7.78 32.19
CA ILE A 268 5.73 -7.93 33.32
C ILE A 268 6.57 -8.10 34.58
N ASN A 269 6.30 -7.28 35.59
CA ASN A 269 7.00 -7.27 36.87
C ASN A 269 6.00 -7.31 38.02
N ILE A 270 5.78 -8.49 38.59
CA ILE A 270 4.97 -8.67 39.79
C ILE A 270 5.95 -8.77 40.97
N PRO A 271 6.07 -7.76 41.85
CA PRO A 271 7.05 -7.71 42.90
C PRO A 271 7.04 -8.98 43.78
N GLY A 272 8.22 -9.59 43.98
CA GLY A 272 8.39 -10.79 44.78
C GLY A 272 7.81 -12.09 44.23
N GLN A 273 7.17 -12.09 43.03
CA GLN A 273 6.52 -13.26 42.44
C GLN A 273 7.01 -13.58 41.05
N TYR A 274 7.05 -12.62 40.10
CA TYR A 274 7.28 -12.92 38.72
C TYR A 274 7.88 -11.73 37.96
N TYR A 275 8.96 -12.00 37.23
CA TYR A 275 9.50 -11.06 36.25
C TYR A 275 9.71 -11.78 34.92
N LYS A 276 9.18 -11.20 33.84
CA LYS A 276 9.44 -11.67 32.47
C LYS A 276 9.67 -10.48 31.56
N ASN A 277 10.79 -10.50 30.86
CA ASN A 277 11.09 -9.57 29.79
C ASN A 277 10.55 -10.12 28.47
N PHE A 278 9.90 -9.26 27.70
CA PHE A 278 9.35 -9.55 26.37
C PHE A 278 10.06 -8.79 25.25
N THR A 279 11.11 -8.01 25.60
CA THR A 279 11.96 -7.42 24.58
C THR A 279 12.59 -8.57 23.78
N THR A 280 12.12 -8.75 22.56
CA THR A 280 12.61 -9.80 21.67
C THR A 280 13.74 -9.27 20.81
N SER A 281 14.78 -10.06 20.68
CA SER A 281 15.81 -9.89 19.66
C SER A 281 15.44 -10.71 18.42
N TRP A 282 16.09 -10.46 17.30
CA TRP A 282 15.96 -11.32 16.13
C TRP A 282 16.37 -12.78 16.43
N GLN A 283 17.32 -12.97 17.33
CA GLN A 283 17.70 -14.31 17.78
C GLN A 283 16.54 -15.02 18.50
N ASP A 284 15.79 -14.31 19.36
CA ASP A 284 14.63 -14.90 20.06
C ASP A 284 13.52 -15.26 19.07
N ILE A 285 13.27 -14.39 18.06
CA ILE A 285 12.32 -14.67 16.97
C ILE A 285 12.74 -15.92 16.19
N ASP A 286 14.02 -16.02 15.82
CA ASP A 286 14.58 -17.17 15.12
C ASP A 286 14.38 -18.45 15.93
N GLU A 287 14.67 -18.43 17.23
CA GLU A 287 14.47 -19.58 18.12
C GLU A 287 13.00 -19.96 18.23
N MET A 288 12.08 -18.99 18.40
CA MET A 288 10.64 -19.26 18.42
C MET A 288 10.15 -19.90 17.13
N LEU A 289 10.51 -19.34 15.98
CA LEU A 289 10.14 -19.86 14.68
C LEU A 289 10.70 -21.26 14.43
N MET A 290 11.96 -21.52 14.81
CA MET A 290 12.60 -22.83 14.59
C MET A 290 12.13 -23.91 15.54
N LYS A 291 11.49 -23.56 16.68
CA LYS A 291 10.84 -24.47 17.62
C LYS A 291 9.37 -24.73 17.28
N ASP A 292 8.74 -23.87 16.46
CA ASP A 292 7.34 -23.97 16.08
C ASP A 292 7.10 -25.14 15.11
N GLU A 293 6.03 -25.93 15.34
CA GLU A 293 5.70 -27.10 14.50
C GLU A 293 5.20 -26.72 13.10
N ASP A 294 4.60 -25.55 12.94
CA ASP A 294 4.08 -25.06 11.67
C ASP A 294 5.08 -24.20 10.89
N PHE A 295 6.27 -23.95 11.47
CA PHE A 295 7.39 -23.29 10.80
C PHE A 295 8.67 -24.17 10.80
N GLY A 296 9.34 -24.29 11.93
CA GLY A 296 10.64 -24.98 12.03
C GLY A 296 10.56 -26.46 11.65
N ASP A 297 9.51 -27.16 12.09
CA ASP A 297 9.32 -28.57 11.74
C ASP A 297 8.93 -28.75 10.27
N ARG A 298 8.24 -27.77 9.64
CA ARG A 298 7.98 -27.79 8.19
C ARG A 298 9.28 -27.78 7.38
N ILE A 299 10.27 -26.99 7.79
CA ILE A 299 11.60 -26.91 7.14
C ILE A 299 12.39 -28.21 7.31
N LYS A 300 12.25 -28.87 8.47
CA LYS A 300 12.97 -30.11 8.77
C LYS A 300 12.44 -31.34 8.02
N ARG A 301 11.21 -31.30 7.50
CA ARG A 301 10.55 -32.42 6.81
C ARG A 301 11.34 -32.90 5.59
N GLY A 302 11.11 -34.14 5.21
CA GLY A 302 11.66 -34.72 3.99
C GLY A 302 10.90 -34.26 2.75
N ASN A 303 11.49 -34.47 1.59
CA ASN A 303 10.88 -34.16 0.29
C ASN A 303 9.71 -35.13 -0.02
N PRO A 304 8.46 -34.64 -0.09
CA PRO A 304 7.31 -35.51 -0.38
C PRO A 304 7.15 -35.87 -1.86
N LEU A 305 7.92 -35.23 -2.77
CA LEU A 305 7.86 -35.43 -4.23
C LEU A 305 9.19 -36.01 -4.77
N LYS A 306 9.89 -36.81 -3.94
CA LYS A 306 11.22 -37.37 -4.30
C LYS A 306 11.17 -38.26 -5.54
N ASP A 307 10.15 -39.11 -5.64
CA ASP A 307 10.03 -40.04 -6.77
C ASP A 307 9.67 -39.32 -8.06
N GLU A 308 8.80 -38.33 -8.00
CA GLU A 308 8.46 -37.49 -9.15
C GLU A 308 9.67 -36.67 -9.63
N MET A 309 10.50 -36.16 -8.72
CA MET A 309 11.73 -35.46 -9.07
C MET A 309 12.73 -36.39 -9.80
N LYS A 310 12.86 -37.63 -9.32
CA LYS A 310 13.70 -38.65 -9.94
C LYS A 310 13.17 -39.04 -11.32
N ALA A 311 11.86 -39.25 -11.43
CA ALA A 311 11.22 -39.55 -12.72
C ALA A 311 11.41 -38.42 -13.72
N ALA A 312 11.38 -37.16 -13.28
CA ALA A 312 11.64 -35.96 -14.09
C ALA A 312 13.14 -35.69 -14.34
N ARG A 313 14.05 -36.52 -13.80
CA ARG A 313 15.51 -36.38 -13.91
C ARG A 313 16.04 -35.00 -13.51
N ILE A 314 15.42 -34.38 -12.49
CA ILE A 314 15.80 -33.03 -12.04
C ILE A 314 17.22 -33.02 -11.46
N ASP A 315 17.62 -34.09 -10.80
CA ASP A 315 18.95 -34.29 -10.25
C ASP A 315 20.07 -34.20 -11.30
N THR A 316 19.81 -34.64 -12.54
CA THR A 316 20.77 -34.63 -13.64
C THR A 316 21.00 -33.28 -14.29
N ILE A 317 20.15 -32.27 -14.00
CA ILE A 317 20.30 -30.92 -14.55
C ILE A 317 21.54 -30.26 -13.93
N SER A 318 22.51 -29.89 -14.75
CA SER A 318 23.78 -29.26 -14.28
C SER A 318 23.61 -27.77 -13.99
N ASP A 319 22.83 -27.04 -14.84
CA ASP A 319 22.61 -25.61 -14.65
C ASP A 319 21.76 -25.35 -13.41
N PHE A 320 22.30 -24.55 -12.49
CA PHE A 320 21.67 -24.27 -11.17
C PHE A 320 20.27 -23.67 -11.33
N LYS A 321 20.14 -22.60 -12.12
CA LYS A 321 18.85 -21.89 -12.27
C LYS A 321 17.81 -22.77 -12.94
N ARG A 322 18.22 -23.57 -13.94
CA ARG A 322 17.32 -24.53 -14.59
C ARG A 322 16.89 -25.63 -13.64
N LYS A 323 17.80 -26.13 -12.79
CA LYS A 323 17.50 -27.14 -11.76
C LYS A 323 16.45 -26.63 -10.78
N VAL A 324 16.65 -25.42 -10.22
CA VAL A 324 15.68 -24.77 -9.31
C VAL A 324 14.34 -24.53 -10.04
N ALA A 325 14.38 -24.01 -11.26
CA ALA A 325 13.17 -23.75 -12.05
C ALA A 325 12.39 -25.05 -12.36
N ALA A 326 13.08 -26.14 -12.71
CA ALA A 326 12.45 -27.44 -12.95
C ALA A 326 11.82 -28.01 -11.67
N THR A 327 12.48 -27.85 -10.53
CA THR A 327 11.95 -28.25 -9.22
C THR A 327 10.65 -27.50 -8.92
N TYR A 328 10.65 -26.18 -9.06
CA TYR A 328 9.43 -25.38 -8.85
C TYR A 328 8.33 -25.70 -9.86
N LEU A 329 8.64 -25.88 -11.13
CA LEU A 329 7.66 -26.24 -12.16
C LEU A 329 7.01 -27.61 -11.90
N LEU A 330 7.73 -28.55 -11.32
CA LEU A 330 7.17 -29.82 -10.86
C LEU A 330 6.17 -29.58 -9.72
N LEU A 331 6.57 -28.79 -8.70
CA LEU A 331 5.71 -28.44 -7.58
C LEU A 331 4.45 -27.72 -8.04
N LYS A 332 4.57 -26.75 -8.94
CA LYS A 332 3.45 -25.97 -9.50
C LYS A 332 2.40 -26.81 -10.23
N LYS A 333 2.78 -27.97 -10.78
CA LYS A 333 1.81 -28.93 -11.36
C LYS A 333 0.95 -29.61 -10.30
N LYS A 334 1.43 -29.68 -9.05
CA LYS A 334 0.76 -30.34 -7.93
C LYS A 334 -0.01 -29.38 -7.05
N VAL A 335 0.53 -28.16 -6.82
CA VAL A 335 -0.02 -27.16 -5.93
C VAL A 335 -0.04 -25.80 -6.61
N LYS A 336 -1.19 -25.13 -6.57
CA LYS A 336 -1.39 -23.75 -7.04
C LYS A 336 -1.46 -22.82 -5.85
N TRP A 337 -0.97 -21.60 -6.03
CA TRP A 337 -1.15 -20.54 -5.04
C TRP A 337 -2.64 -20.15 -4.94
N ASP A 338 -3.18 -20.04 -3.72
CA ASP A 338 -4.58 -19.72 -3.44
C ASP A 338 -4.89 -18.23 -3.34
N GLY A 339 -3.86 -17.36 -3.42
CA GLY A 339 -3.96 -15.91 -3.27
C GLY A 339 -3.54 -15.40 -1.89
N SER A 340 -3.36 -16.29 -0.90
CA SER A 340 -3.05 -15.94 0.47
C SER A 340 -1.54 -15.87 0.75
N TYR A 341 -1.17 -14.98 1.69
CA TYR A 341 0.16 -14.91 2.29
C TYR A 341 0.07 -15.39 3.73
N ALA A 342 1.00 -16.24 4.14
CA ALA A 342 1.09 -16.77 5.49
C ALA A 342 2.55 -16.86 5.96
N LEU A 343 2.75 -16.85 7.27
CA LEU A 343 4.04 -17.12 7.90
C LEU A 343 4.19 -18.62 8.21
N PHE A 344 3.12 -19.24 8.68
CA PHE A 344 3.05 -20.65 9.09
C PHE A 344 2.43 -21.52 8.00
N GLY A 345 2.83 -22.79 7.96
CA GLY A 345 2.39 -23.72 6.92
C GLY A 345 1.61 -24.91 7.44
N ASN A 346 0.78 -25.48 6.57
CA ASN A 346 0.03 -26.70 6.78
C ASN A 346 0.89 -27.95 6.59
N SER A 347 0.37 -29.14 6.94
CA SER A 347 1.09 -30.38 6.64
C SER A 347 1.21 -30.61 5.13
N SER A 348 2.39 -31.05 4.67
CA SER A 348 2.64 -31.31 3.25
C SER A 348 1.63 -32.30 2.63
N ARG A 349 1.12 -33.25 3.42
CA ARG A 349 0.08 -34.20 2.98
C ARG A 349 -1.23 -33.48 2.62
N ASN A 350 -1.66 -32.57 3.48
CA ASN A 350 -2.90 -31.81 3.26
C ASN A 350 -2.75 -30.90 2.05
N VAL A 351 -1.63 -30.16 1.96
CA VAL A 351 -1.33 -29.26 0.85
C VAL A 351 -1.35 -30.00 -0.50
N LEU A 352 -0.70 -31.16 -0.59
CA LEU A 352 -0.68 -31.96 -1.82
C LEU A 352 -2.03 -32.59 -2.15
N LYS A 353 -2.85 -32.91 -1.14
CA LYS A 353 -4.21 -33.43 -1.32
C LYS A 353 -5.15 -32.35 -1.84
N GLU A 354 -5.08 -31.14 -1.32
CA GLU A 354 -5.95 -30.01 -1.69
C GLU A 354 -5.54 -29.39 -3.04
N GLY A 355 -4.27 -29.43 -3.39
CA GLY A 355 -3.74 -28.88 -4.64
C GLY A 355 -3.79 -27.36 -4.74
N LYS A 356 -4.17 -26.67 -3.65
CA LYS A 356 -4.11 -25.21 -3.47
C LYS A 356 -3.57 -24.89 -2.09
N ALA A 357 -2.77 -23.83 -1.98
CA ALA A 357 -2.12 -23.49 -0.73
C ALA A 357 -1.60 -22.05 -0.69
N SER A 358 -1.27 -21.58 0.52
CA SER A 358 -0.61 -20.30 0.75
C SER A 358 0.79 -20.27 0.12
N ASN A 359 1.36 -19.06 0.01
CA ASN A 359 2.76 -18.95 -0.41
C ASN A 359 3.71 -19.67 0.55
N ALA A 360 3.45 -19.63 1.88
CA ALA A 360 4.26 -20.31 2.89
C ALA A 360 4.32 -21.82 2.65
N ASP A 361 3.19 -22.46 2.41
CA ASP A 361 3.11 -23.89 2.13
C ASP A 361 3.94 -24.27 0.90
N ILE A 362 3.85 -23.48 -0.18
CA ILE A 362 4.63 -23.67 -1.42
C ILE A 362 6.11 -23.47 -1.14
N ASN A 363 6.48 -22.46 -0.34
CA ASN A 363 7.85 -22.17 0.07
C ASN A 363 8.46 -23.32 0.86
N PHE A 364 7.76 -23.86 1.86
CA PHE A 364 8.21 -25.01 2.63
C PHE A 364 8.41 -26.25 1.76
N LEU A 365 7.47 -26.56 0.87
CA LEU A 365 7.59 -27.68 -0.06
C LEU A 365 8.80 -27.52 -0.98
N LEU A 366 9.01 -26.32 -1.55
CA LEU A 366 10.17 -26.06 -2.40
C LEU A 366 11.49 -26.20 -1.63
N MET A 367 11.57 -25.67 -0.40
CA MET A 367 12.74 -25.81 0.47
C MET A 367 13.08 -27.29 0.70
N ASN A 368 12.07 -28.12 1.02
CA ASN A 368 12.26 -29.56 1.24
C ASN A 368 12.72 -30.29 -0.03
N MET A 369 12.18 -29.91 -1.19
CA MET A 369 12.61 -30.46 -2.49
C MET A 369 14.06 -30.08 -2.82
N LEU A 370 14.42 -28.80 -2.66
CA LEU A 370 15.77 -28.28 -2.92
C LEU A 370 16.81 -28.88 -1.95
N LYS A 371 16.44 -29.06 -0.67
CA LYS A 371 17.27 -29.74 0.32
C LYS A 371 17.65 -31.18 -0.12
N SER A 372 16.72 -31.92 -0.75
CA SER A 372 16.99 -33.25 -1.27
C SER A 372 17.95 -33.28 -2.47
N LEU A 373 18.20 -32.10 -3.09
CA LEU A 373 19.22 -31.89 -4.14
C LEU A 373 20.52 -31.27 -3.59
N ASN A 374 20.70 -31.21 -2.25
CA ASN A 374 21.80 -30.55 -1.58
C ASN A 374 21.93 -29.04 -1.91
N ILE A 375 20.83 -28.39 -2.21
CA ILE A 375 20.77 -26.94 -2.43
C ILE A 375 20.41 -26.27 -1.09
N LYS A 376 21.28 -25.37 -0.61
CA LYS A 376 21.08 -24.61 0.62
C LYS A 376 19.97 -23.58 0.41
N THR A 377 19.03 -23.51 1.37
CA THR A 377 17.95 -22.52 1.41
C THR A 377 17.84 -21.91 2.81
N ALA A 378 17.31 -20.69 2.89
CA ALA A 378 16.96 -20.06 4.16
C ALA A 378 15.61 -19.35 4.05
N PRO A 379 14.74 -19.42 5.05
CA PRO A 379 13.54 -18.59 5.09
C PRO A 379 13.92 -17.14 5.39
N MET A 380 13.28 -16.21 4.68
CA MET A 380 13.45 -14.78 4.80
C MET A 380 12.12 -14.19 5.27
N VAL A 381 11.95 -14.06 6.58
CA VAL A 381 10.70 -13.56 7.17
C VAL A 381 10.55 -12.08 6.93
N LEU A 382 9.34 -11.65 6.61
CA LEU A 382 9.06 -10.28 6.23
C LEU A 382 7.61 -9.86 6.53
N ARG A 383 7.38 -8.56 6.43
CA ARG A 383 6.05 -7.97 6.37
C ARG A 383 5.81 -7.45 4.96
N THR A 384 4.69 -7.81 4.34
CA THR A 384 4.36 -7.33 3.00
C THR A 384 4.14 -5.81 2.98
N ARG A 385 4.60 -5.12 1.93
CA ARG A 385 4.58 -3.63 1.86
C ARG A 385 3.22 -2.99 2.13
N ASN A 386 2.14 -3.62 1.70
CA ASN A 386 0.79 -3.13 1.94
C ASN A 386 0.31 -3.27 3.40
N GLN A 387 1.06 -3.98 4.23
CA GLN A 387 0.85 -4.08 5.68
C GLN A 387 1.81 -3.19 6.47
N GLY A 388 2.78 -2.59 5.79
CA GLY A 388 3.77 -1.71 6.35
C GLY A 388 5.22 -2.21 6.27
N SER A 389 6.16 -1.48 6.84
CA SER A 389 7.57 -1.91 6.90
C SER A 389 7.81 -2.82 8.09
N LEU A 390 8.82 -3.68 7.97
CA LEU A 390 9.29 -4.53 9.06
C LEU A 390 10.05 -3.67 10.08
N PRO A 391 9.67 -3.64 11.38
CA PRO A 391 10.41 -2.95 12.42
C PRO A 391 11.71 -3.74 12.73
N LEU A 392 12.85 -3.22 12.25
CA LEU A 392 14.14 -3.91 12.39
C LEU A 392 14.74 -3.74 13.79
N THR A 393 14.45 -2.64 14.46
CA THR A 393 15.01 -2.31 15.78
C THR A 393 14.28 -2.99 16.96
N HIS A 394 12.99 -3.24 16.80
CA HIS A 394 12.16 -3.90 17.82
C HIS A 394 11.37 -5.03 17.14
N PRO A 395 12.02 -6.18 16.90
CA PRO A 395 11.37 -7.27 16.18
C PRO A 395 10.24 -7.90 17.01
N SER A 396 9.12 -8.16 16.35
CA SER A 396 7.98 -8.89 16.92
C SER A 396 7.49 -9.93 15.92
N ILE A 397 7.16 -11.11 16.40
CA ILE A 397 6.58 -12.17 15.55
C ILE A 397 5.24 -11.73 14.95
N GLU A 398 4.48 -10.91 15.67
CA GLU A 398 3.19 -10.37 15.23
C GLU A 398 3.32 -9.39 14.05
N SER A 399 4.50 -8.78 13.89
CA SER A 399 4.80 -7.91 12.75
C SER A 399 5.09 -8.69 11.47
N LEU A 400 5.32 -10.00 11.55
CA LEU A 400 5.61 -10.88 10.43
C LEU A 400 4.32 -11.48 9.88
N ASN A 401 4.10 -11.39 8.57
CA ASN A 401 2.91 -11.99 7.98
C ASN A 401 3.23 -13.02 6.88
N THR A 402 4.50 -13.15 6.49
CA THR A 402 4.92 -14.12 5.48
C THR A 402 6.44 -14.30 5.47
N PHE A 403 6.93 -15.18 4.60
CA PHE A 403 8.34 -15.30 4.30
C PHE A 403 8.58 -15.63 2.83
N ALA A 404 9.74 -15.22 2.31
CA ALA A 404 10.30 -15.65 1.03
C ALA A 404 11.43 -16.64 1.25
N VAL A 405 11.92 -17.26 0.18
CA VAL A 405 13.02 -18.26 0.25
C VAL A 405 14.29 -17.71 -0.38
N GLY A 406 15.35 -17.59 0.41
CA GLY A 406 16.71 -17.42 -0.09
C GLY A 406 17.26 -18.75 -0.58
N ILE A 407 17.69 -18.82 -1.83
CA ILE A 407 18.24 -20.03 -2.47
C ILE A 407 19.68 -19.75 -2.83
N TYR A 408 20.62 -20.46 -2.23
CA TYR A 408 22.06 -20.23 -2.38
C TYR A 408 22.64 -21.09 -3.51
N GLU A 409 23.20 -20.44 -4.52
CA GLU A 409 24.01 -21.09 -5.54
C GLU A 409 25.42 -21.39 -5.00
N ASN A 410 25.94 -20.47 -4.18
CA ASN A 410 27.20 -20.57 -3.45
C ASN A 410 27.17 -19.59 -2.26
N ASP A 411 28.26 -19.47 -1.52
CA ASP A 411 28.32 -18.64 -0.30
C ASP A 411 28.11 -17.14 -0.56
N THR A 412 28.32 -16.65 -1.78
CA THR A 412 28.19 -15.23 -2.16
C THR A 412 26.97 -14.91 -3.02
N THR A 413 26.40 -15.94 -3.65
CA THR A 413 25.28 -15.74 -4.61
C THR A 413 24.01 -16.40 -4.08
N MET A 414 23.04 -15.56 -3.77
CA MET A 414 21.71 -15.95 -3.33
C MET A 414 20.63 -15.38 -4.25
N TYR A 415 19.65 -16.20 -4.62
CA TYR A 415 18.43 -15.82 -5.31
C TYR A 415 17.27 -15.83 -4.33
N VAL A 416 16.29 -14.98 -4.57
CA VAL A 416 15.05 -14.92 -3.78
C VAL A 416 13.91 -15.54 -4.59
N PHE A 417 13.12 -16.36 -3.93
CA PHE A 417 11.94 -17.03 -4.49
C PHE A 417 10.74 -16.86 -3.56
N ASP A 418 9.54 -16.86 -4.15
CA ASP A 418 8.28 -16.95 -3.40
C ASP A 418 7.22 -17.69 -4.20
N GLY A 419 6.41 -18.52 -3.52
CA GLY A 419 5.35 -19.32 -4.12
C GLY A 419 4.25 -18.52 -4.81
N SER A 420 4.03 -17.26 -4.39
CA SER A 420 3.07 -16.35 -5.02
C SER A 420 3.53 -15.83 -6.39
N ALA A 421 4.82 -15.96 -6.71
CA ALA A 421 5.41 -15.49 -7.97
C ALA A 421 5.22 -16.49 -9.12
N GLU A 422 4.02 -17.04 -9.28
CA GLU A 422 3.73 -18.07 -10.30
C GLU A 422 4.08 -17.68 -11.74
N LYS A 423 4.07 -16.38 -12.06
CA LYS A 423 4.44 -15.82 -13.37
C LYS A 423 5.79 -15.12 -13.36
N GLY A 424 6.47 -15.14 -12.20
CA GLY A 424 7.77 -14.53 -11.98
C GLY A 424 8.94 -15.42 -12.41
N TYR A 425 10.02 -15.30 -11.65
CA TYR A 425 11.24 -16.09 -11.76
C TYR A 425 12.06 -15.89 -10.48
N LEU A 426 13.22 -16.54 -10.39
CA LEU A 426 14.21 -16.21 -9.35
C LEU A 426 14.53 -14.70 -9.40
N ASP A 427 14.49 -14.02 -8.28
CA ASP A 427 14.64 -12.57 -8.11
C ASP A 427 13.53 -11.70 -8.78
N VAL A 428 12.48 -12.30 -9.34
CA VAL A 428 11.34 -11.60 -9.94
C VAL A 428 10.08 -11.89 -9.15
N LEU A 429 9.81 -11.06 -8.16
CA LEU A 429 8.78 -11.22 -7.14
C LEU A 429 7.66 -10.18 -7.32
N PRO A 430 6.44 -10.45 -6.82
CA PRO A 430 5.42 -9.42 -6.67
C PRO A 430 5.94 -8.21 -5.89
N ALA A 431 5.55 -7.00 -6.32
CA ALA A 431 6.06 -5.75 -5.74
C ALA A 431 5.83 -5.64 -4.23
N LYS A 432 4.75 -6.21 -3.70
CA LYS A 432 4.46 -6.24 -2.26
C LYS A 432 5.47 -7.03 -1.41
N LEU A 433 6.29 -7.89 -2.02
CA LEU A 433 7.38 -8.63 -1.36
C LEU A 433 8.74 -7.92 -1.48
N LEU A 434 8.82 -6.85 -2.28
CA LEU A 434 10.06 -6.07 -2.42
C LEU A 434 10.23 -5.12 -1.23
N THR A 435 10.61 -5.66 -0.10
CA THR A 435 10.74 -4.98 1.20
C THR A 435 11.98 -5.46 1.96
N ASN A 436 12.18 -4.97 3.17
CA ASN A 436 13.17 -5.52 4.09
C ASN A 436 12.69 -6.86 4.64
N ALA A 437 13.62 -7.77 4.87
CA ALA A 437 13.40 -9.09 5.44
C ALA A 437 14.50 -9.41 6.46
N HIS A 438 14.22 -10.37 7.34
CA HIS A 438 15.22 -11.00 8.20
C HIS A 438 15.41 -12.45 7.74
N ILE A 439 16.65 -12.83 7.48
CA ILE A 439 17.01 -14.22 7.17
C ILE A 439 17.08 -14.97 8.49
N VAL A 440 16.24 -15.99 8.67
CA VAL A 440 16.22 -16.78 9.90
C VAL A 440 17.59 -17.45 10.15
N ASN A 441 18.16 -17.29 11.34
CA ASN A 441 19.53 -17.61 11.71
C ASN A 441 20.59 -16.88 10.85
N GLY A 442 20.25 -15.71 10.33
CA GLY A 442 21.14 -14.88 9.51
C GLY A 442 21.08 -13.42 9.96
N GLY A 443 20.80 -12.53 9.05
CA GLY A 443 20.75 -11.11 9.31
C GLY A 443 19.72 -10.41 8.41
N GLU A 444 19.73 -9.09 8.45
CA GLU A 444 18.84 -8.26 7.63
C GLU A 444 19.18 -8.39 6.14
N TYR A 445 18.15 -8.42 5.33
CA TYR A 445 18.27 -8.43 3.88
C TYR A 445 17.24 -7.54 3.22
N ASN A 446 17.66 -6.69 2.29
CA ASN A 446 16.76 -5.84 1.53
C ASN A 446 16.42 -6.50 0.18
N ILE A 447 15.22 -7.12 0.10
CA ILE A 447 14.73 -7.77 -1.12
C ILE A 447 14.44 -6.74 -2.23
N MET A 448 14.18 -5.47 -1.91
CA MET A 448 13.94 -4.43 -2.91
C MET A 448 15.12 -4.28 -3.88
N LYS A 449 16.36 -4.58 -3.45
CA LYS A 449 17.55 -4.59 -4.30
C LYS A 449 17.47 -5.60 -5.45
N LYS A 450 16.61 -6.62 -5.35
CA LYS A 450 16.35 -7.59 -6.41
C LYS A 450 15.32 -7.08 -7.43
N GLY A 451 14.47 -6.13 -7.04
CA GLY A 451 13.47 -5.54 -7.92
C GLY A 451 14.10 -4.79 -9.07
N ALA A 452 13.69 -5.10 -10.29
CA ALA A 452 14.09 -4.38 -11.49
C ALA A 452 13.01 -4.50 -12.57
N ALA A 453 12.55 -3.36 -13.08
CA ALA A 453 11.58 -3.28 -14.16
C ALA A 453 12.27 -2.70 -15.40
N LYS A 454 12.44 -3.51 -16.46
CA LYS A 454 13.02 -3.04 -17.72
C LYS A 454 12.07 -3.29 -18.89
N GLN A 455 11.93 -2.30 -19.76
CA GLN A 455 11.14 -2.40 -20.98
C GLN A 455 11.93 -1.79 -22.14
N SER A 456 11.92 -2.48 -23.26
CA SER A 456 12.52 -1.98 -24.50
C SER A 456 11.50 -2.07 -25.62
N ILE A 457 11.13 -0.92 -26.16
CA ILE A 457 10.09 -0.74 -27.19
C ILE A 457 10.77 -0.35 -28.49
N ILE A 458 10.43 -1.04 -29.57
CA ILE A 458 10.85 -0.69 -30.91
C ILE A 458 9.61 -0.70 -31.80
N ILE A 459 9.36 0.41 -32.47
CA ILE A 459 8.27 0.59 -33.42
C ILE A 459 8.89 0.87 -34.78
N LYS A 460 8.51 0.12 -35.78
CA LYS A 460 8.83 0.38 -37.21
C LYS A 460 7.55 0.62 -37.97
N ALA A 461 7.39 1.81 -38.52
CA ALA A 461 6.17 2.21 -39.21
C ALA A 461 6.47 2.89 -40.56
N THR A 462 5.47 2.92 -41.41
CA THR A 462 5.46 3.65 -42.68
C THR A 462 4.23 4.54 -42.68
N LEU A 463 4.43 5.85 -42.83
CA LEU A 463 3.37 6.79 -43.10
C LEU A 463 3.15 6.89 -44.61
N LYS A 464 1.93 6.65 -45.08
CA LYS A 464 1.54 6.76 -46.48
C LYS A 464 1.04 8.19 -46.79
N SER A 465 0.99 8.55 -48.03
CA SER A 465 0.51 9.85 -48.50
C SER A 465 -0.99 10.10 -48.24
N ASP A 466 -1.75 9.02 -48.06
CA ASP A 466 -3.19 9.04 -47.69
C ASP A 466 -3.42 9.17 -46.18
N GLY A 467 -2.33 9.26 -45.39
CA GLY A 467 -2.40 9.40 -43.92
C GLY A 467 -2.42 8.07 -43.16
N GLN A 468 -2.43 6.93 -43.82
CA GLN A 468 -2.37 5.65 -43.16
C GLN A 468 -0.95 5.41 -42.61
N LEU A 469 -0.83 5.29 -41.26
CA LEU A 469 0.40 4.87 -40.56
C LEU A 469 0.27 3.38 -40.25
N GLU A 470 1.02 2.54 -40.95
CA GLU A 470 1.07 1.11 -40.69
C GLU A 470 2.39 0.74 -40.02
N GLY A 471 2.33 -0.14 -39.03
CA GLY A 471 3.55 -0.47 -38.31
C GLY A 471 3.52 -1.76 -37.50
N LEU A 472 4.73 -2.08 -37.04
CA LEU A 472 5.02 -3.20 -36.15
C LEU A 472 5.60 -2.62 -34.85
N TYR A 473 4.85 -2.74 -33.76
CA TYR A 473 5.31 -2.51 -32.41
C TYR A 473 5.86 -3.80 -31.83
N THR A 474 7.06 -3.74 -31.24
CA THR A 474 7.67 -4.85 -30.52
C THR A 474 8.14 -4.35 -29.16
N SER A 475 7.81 -5.06 -28.09
CA SER A 475 8.28 -4.74 -26.75
C SER A 475 8.85 -5.97 -26.06
N LYS A 476 10.00 -5.76 -25.41
CA LYS A 476 10.66 -6.74 -24.55
C LYS A 476 10.56 -6.27 -23.11
N TYR A 477 9.93 -7.10 -22.28
CA TYR A 477 9.79 -6.89 -20.85
C TYR A 477 10.75 -7.80 -20.09
N TYR A 478 11.37 -7.26 -19.05
CA TYR A 478 12.28 -8.01 -18.18
C TYR A 478 12.01 -7.68 -16.70
N GLY A 479 12.17 -8.70 -15.82
CA GLY A 479 11.99 -8.57 -14.37
C GLY A 479 10.54 -8.19 -14.03
N ASN A 480 10.36 -7.21 -13.16
CA ASN A 480 9.05 -6.78 -12.70
C ASN A 480 8.14 -6.21 -13.82
N SER A 481 8.71 -5.64 -14.89
CA SER A 481 7.90 -5.28 -16.06
C SER A 481 7.29 -6.51 -16.73
N SER A 482 8.05 -7.62 -16.85
CA SER A 482 7.53 -8.88 -17.38
C SER A 482 6.43 -9.47 -16.49
N LEU A 483 6.62 -9.44 -15.16
CA LEU A 483 5.64 -9.94 -14.21
C LEU A 483 4.33 -9.15 -14.31
N ARG A 484 4.38 -7.81 -14.32
CA ARG A 484 3.21 -6.94 -14.48
C ARG A 484 2.49 -7.18 -15.81
N LYS A 485 3.25 -7.27 -16.92
CA LYS A 485 2.67 -7.51 -18.26
C LYS A 485 1.92 -8.83 -18.32
N LYS A 486 2.50 -9.90 -17.76
CA LYS A 486 1.87 -11.22 -17.70
C LYS A 486 0.61 -11.21 -16.81
N ALA A 487 0.67 -10.54 -15.66
CA ALA A 487 -0.47 -10.40 -14.75
C ALA A 487 -1.62 -9.66 -15.43
N SER A 488 -1.36 -8.50 -16.01
CA SER A 488 -2.37 -7.69 -16.71
C SER A 488 -3.05 -8.43 -17.88
N PHE A 489 -2.30 -9.28 -18.62
CA PHE A 489 -2.89 -10.10 -19.66
C PHE A 489 -3.82 -11.18 -19.11
N LEU A 490 -3.46 -11.78 -17.96
CA LEU A 490 -4.22 -12.89 -17.35
C LEU A 490 -5.41 -12.42 -16.50
N GLU A 491 -5.42 -11.16 -16.09
CA GLU A 491 -6.55 -10.51 -15.39
C GLU A 491 -7.69 -10.14 -16.33
N ALA A 492 -7.40 -9.97 -17.64
CA ALA A 492 -8.43 -9.75 -18.64
C ALA A 492 -9.29 -11.01 -18.82
N LYS A 493 -10.57 -10.82 -19.09
CA LYS A 493 -11.53 -11.92 -19.30
C LYS A 493 -11.09 -12.85 -20.42
N ASP A 494 -10.58 -12.26 -21.51
CA ASP A 494 -10.03 -12.97 -22.67
C ASP A 494 -9.04 -12.08 -23.44
N SER A 495 -8.41 -12.66 -24.46
CA SER A 495 -7.46 -11.95 -25.30
C SER A 495 -8.10 -10.80 -26.10
N THR A 496 -9.39 -10.87 -26.39
CA THR A 496 -10.11 -9.85 -27.18
C THR A 496 -10.31 -8.58 -26.36
N GLU A 497 -10.74 -8.73 -25.09
CA GLU A 497 -10.83 -7.62 -24.15
C GLU A 497 -9.48 -6.94 -23.96
N TYR A 498 -8.43 -7.75 -23.76
CA TYR A 498 -7.08 -7.23 -23.59
C TYR A 498 -6.59 -6.44 -24.81
N VAL A 499 -6.78 -6.98 -26.01
CA VAL A 499 -6.39 -6.33 -27.28
C VAL A 499 -7.20 -5.05 -27.49
N SER A 500 -8.50 -5.05 -27.18
CA SER A 500 -9.35 -3.85 -27.27
C SER A 500 -8.87 -2.74 -26.33
N LYS A 501 -8.42 -3.09 -25.12
CA LYS A 501 -7.82 -2.13 -24.19
C LYS A 501 -6.54 -1.51 -24.76
N ILE A 502 -5.64 -2.33 -25.30
CA ILE A 502 -4.40 -1.84 -25.92
C ILE A 502 -4.70 -0.97 -27.15
N ALA A 503 -5.66 -1.35 -28.01
CA ALA A 503 -6.06 -0.58 -29.17
C ALA A 503 -6.50 0.85 -28.76
N LYS A 504 -7.28 0.94 -27.69
CA LYS A 504 -7.72 2.23 -27.11
C LYS A 504 -6.54 3.03 -26.54
N GLU A 505 -5.61 2.37 -25.85
CA GLU A 505 -4.43 3.02 -25.23
C GLU A 505 -3.46 3.54 -26.31
N MET A 506 -3.23 2.80 -27.39
CA MET A 506 -2.39 3.20 -28.51
C MET A 506 -3.10 4.17 -29.48
N ASN A 507 -4.42 4.32 -29.37
CA ASN A 507 -5.28 5.00 -30.33
C ASN A 507 -4.99 4.51 -31.76
N ALA A 508 -5.08 3.18 -31.96
CA ALA A 508 -4.74 2.49 -33.21
C ALA A 508 -5.58 1.24 -33.39
N ASN A 509 -5.79 0.81 -34.62
CA ASN A 509 -6.40 -0.49 -34.94
C ASN A 509 -5.33 -1.59 -34.81
N ILE A 510 -5.63 -2.68 -34.11
CA ILE A 510 -4.72 -3.81 -33.96
C ILE A 510 -5.13 -4.92 -34.92
N GLN A 511 -4.31 -5.17 -35.93
CA GLN A 511 -4.53 -6.21 -36.92
C GLN A 511 -4.07 -7.58 -36.43
N LYS A 512 -2.94 -7.62 -35.71
CA LYS A 512 -2.38 -8.85 -35.15
C LYS A 512 -1.70 -8.59 -33.84
N TYR A 513 -1.98 -9.45 -32.85
CA TYR A 513 -1.41 -9.40 -31.51
C TYR A 513 -0.75 -10.71 -31.12
N SER A 514 0.39 -10.66 -30.44
CA SER A 514 0.98 -11.81 -29.77
C SER A 514 1.77 -11.41 -28.55
N LEU A 515 1.57 -12.13 -27.45
CA LEU A 515 2.36 -12.03 -26.22
C LEU A 515 2.98 -13.40 -25.91
N ASN A 516 4.30 -13.49 -26.00
CA ASN A 516 5.06 -14.70 -25.76
C ASN A 516 5.65 -14.70 -24.35
N GLY A 517 5.72 -15.88 -23.74
CA GLY A 517 6.31 -16.05 -22.40
C GLY A 517 5.31 -15.98 -21.25
N ILE A 518 4.00 -15.82 -21.50
CA ILE A 518 2.95 -15.70 -20.47
C ILE A 518 2.94 -16.89 -19.52
N HIS A 519 2.98 -18.10 -20.07
CA HIS A 519 2.90 -19.35 -19.29
C HIS A 519 4.27 -19.90 -18.90
N LYS A 520 5.35 -19.20 -19.29
CA LYS A 520 6.71 -19.64 -18.99
C LYS A 520 7.17 -19.05 -17.65
N TYR A 521 7.78 -19.89 -16.83
CA TYR A 521 8.54 -19.45 -15.66
C TYR A 521 9.85 -18.83 -16.16
N SER A 522 9.83 -17.55 -16.44
CA SER A 522 10.89 -16.80 -17.12
C SER A 522 10.85 -15.33 -16.67
N PRO A 523 12.02 -14.68 -16.51
CA PRO A 523 12.08 -13.23 -16.19
C PRO A 523 11.69 -12.34 -17.39
N GLN A 524 11.29 -12.91 -18.53
CA GLN A 524 11.05 -12.16 -19.77
C GLN A 524 9.67 -12.44 -20.33
N ALA A 525 9.12 -11.43 -21.03
CA ALA A 525 7.97 -11.54 -21.93
C ALA A 525 8.23 -10.69 -23.18
N TYR A 526 7.62 -11.08 -24.31
CA TYR A 526 7.77 -10.44 -25.61
C TYR A 526 6.42 -10.17 -26.22
N GLU A 527 6.16 -8.94 -26.59
CA GLU A 527 4.93 -8.50 -27.23
C GLU A 527 5.19 -8.05 -28.65
N LYS A 528 4.30 -8.43 -29.57
CA LYS A 528 4.27 -7.93 -30.93
C LYS A 528 2.86 -7.51 -31.29
N ILE A 529 2.74 -6.32 -31.89
CA ILE A 529 1.49 -5.72 -32.31
C ILE A 529 1.68 -5.23 -33.76
N GLN A 530 0.90 -5.74 -34.67
CA GLN A 530 0.76 -5.16 -36.01
C GLN A 530 -0.44 -4.21 -35.93
N PHE A 531 -0.24 -2.96 -36.30
CA PHE A 531 -1.23 -1.91 -36.14
C PHE A 531 -1.33 -1.02 -37.36
N ASP A 532 -2.46 -0.36 -37.50
CA ASP A 532 -2.65 0.80 -38.36
C ASP A 532 -3.35 1.93 -37.60
N LYS A 533 -3.08 3.15 -38.02
CA LYS A 533 -3.63 4.38 -37.45
C LYS A 533 -3.73 5.44 -38.53
N ASN A 534 -4.81 6.22 -38.53
CA ASN A 534 -4.94 7.34 -39.44
C ASN A 534 -4.31 8.61 -38.85
N ILE A 535 -3.53 9.29 -39.68
CA ILE A 535 -2.93 10.60 -39.41
C ILE A 535 -3.58 11.58 -40.37
N ASP A 536 -3.99 12.73 -39.86
CA ASP A 536 -4.58 13.78 -40.70
C ASP A 536 -3.49 14.46 -41.54
N MET A 537 -3.64 14.38 -42.85
CA MET A 537 -2.66 14.87 -43.81
C MET A 537 -3.13 16.16 -44.46
N GLY A 538 -2.24 17.13 -44.51
CA GLY A 538 -2.46 18.44 -45.11
C GLY A 538 -1.13 18.99 -45.64
N ASP A 539 -1.09 20.27 -45.99
CA ASP A 539 0.18 20.92 -46.35
C ASP A 539 1.17 20.99 -45.16
N ILE A 540 0.63 21.03 -43.95
CA ILE A 540 1.38 20.92 -42.69
C ILE A 540 0.75 19.79 -41.86
N VAL A 541 1.57 18.89 -41.36
CA VAL A 541 1.14 17.73 -40.54
C VAL A 541 1.83 17.77 -39.19
N TYR A 542 1.06 17.74 -38.11
CA TYR A 542 1.56 17.63 -36.74
C TYR A 542 1.60 16.18 -36.32
N PHE A 543 2.74 15.55 -36.37
CA PHE A 543 2.94 14.15 -36.09
C PHE A 543 3.46 13.93 -34.67
N SER A 544 2.69 13.22 -33.84
CA SER A 544 3.14 12.75 -32.52
C SER A 544 3.80 11.39 -32.62
N PRO A 545 5.10 11.27 -32.37
CA PRO A 545 5.82 9.99 -32.45
C PRO A 545 5.66 9.13 -31.18
N MET A 546 4.97 9.62 -30.14
CA MET A 546 4.85 8.91 -28.87
C MET A 546 3.59 8.05 -28.82
N MET A 547 3.73 6.75 -29.06
CA MET A 547 2.63 5.78 -28.94
C MET A 547 2.53 5.18 -27.53
N GLU A 548 3.58 5.27 -26.72
CA GLU A 548 3.61 4.79 -25.34
C GLU A 548 4.48 5.71 -24.49
N LYS A 549 3.95 6.12 -23.35
CA LYS A 549 4.62 6.94 -22.34
C LYS A 549 5.04 6.07 -21.14
N PRO A 550 6.06 6.47 -20.34
CA PRO A 550 6.49 5.70 -19.15
C PRO A 550 5.38 5.47 -18.13
N PHE A 551 4.51 6.45 -17.96
CA PHE A 551 3.23 6.37 -17.25
C PHE A 551 2.15 6.95 -18.17
N ARG A 552 0.91 6.50 -18.02
CA ARG A 552 -0.18 6.94 -18.88
C ARG A 552 -0.44 8.44 -18.78
N ASP A 553 -0.56 8.92 -17.55
CA ASP A 553 -0.82 10.31 -17.21
C ASP A 553 0.28 10.84 -16.30
N VAL A 554 0.37 12.16 -16.14
CA VAL A 554 1.30 12.78 -15.17
C VAL A 554 0.97 12.26 -13.78
N PRO A 555 1.89 11.54 -13.12
CA PRO A 555 1.54 10.80 -11.90
C PRO A 555 1.42 11.68 -10.65
N PHE A 556 1.90 12.93 -10.71
CA PHE A 556 1.97 13.82 -9.56
C PHE A 556 1.29 15.17 -9.84
N THR A 557 0.04 15.31 -9.36
CA THR A 557 -0.79 16.51 -9.57
C THR A 557 -0.99 17.34 -8.30
N ALA A 558 -0.84 16.75 -7.12
CA ALA A 558 -1.01 17.45 -5.84
C ALA A 558 0.10 18.51 -5.64
N GLU A 559 -0.26 19.67 -5.06
CA GLU A 559 0.71 20.73 -4.75
C GLU A 559 1.67 20.35 -3.63
N LYS A 560 1.19 19.62 -2.64
CA LYS A 560 1.96 19.11 -1.50
C LYS A 560 1.59 17.68 -1.20
N ARG A 561 2.51 16.98 -0.55
CA ARG A 561 2.33 15.59 -0.17
C ARG A 561 2.90 15.35 1.23
N ASP A 562 2.11 14.71 2.08
CA ASP A 562 2.51 14.37 3.45
C ASP A 562 3.16 12.96 3.54
N MET A 563 3.09 12.18 2.47
CA MET A 563 3.62 10.82 2.39
C MET A 563 4.71 10.71 1.32
N PRO A 564 5.68 9.81 1.47
CA PRO A 564 6.71 9.59 0.45
C PRO A 564 6.11 9.03 -0.85
N VAL A 565 6.91 9.07 -1.91
CA VAL A 565 6.61 8.36 -3.17
C VAL A 565 7.35 7.04 -3.18
N GLU A 566 6.61 5.95 -3.26
CA GLU A 566 7.13 4.59 -3.21
C GLU A 566 6.85 3.85 -4.52
N PHE A 567 7.76 3.97 -5.49
CA PHE A 567 7.69 3.13 -6.68
C PHE A 567 7.88 1.65 -6.31
N ASP A 568 7.36 0.75 -7.16
CA ASP A 568 7.50 -0.69 -6.93
C ASP A 568 8.98 -1.12 -6.83
N CYS A 569 9.78 -0.65 -7.77
CA CYS A 569 11.21 -0.92 -7.88
C CYS A 569 11.86 0.05 -8.87
N PRO A 570 13.19 0.09 -8.98
CA PRO A 570 13.89 0.80 -10.05
C PRO A 570 13.39 0.39 -11.43
N MET A 571 13.27 1.36 -12.35
CA MET A 571 12.66 1.17 -13.67
C MET A 571 13.51 1.78 -14.78
N LEU A 572 13.63 1.06 -15.89
CA LEU A 572 14.25 1.55 -17.12
C LEU A 572 13.33 1.27 -18.31
N VAL A 573 12.91 2.32 -19.00
CA VAL A 573 12.17 2.24 -20.26
C VAL A 573 13.02 2.82 -21.36
N SER A 574 13.17 2.07 -22.45
CA SER A 574 13.80 2.53 -23.69
C SER A 574 12.77 2.45 -24.81
N TYR A 575 12.57 3.53 -25.50
CA TYR A 575 11.64 3.66 -26.62
C TYR A 575 12.39 4.10 -27.87
N ASN A 576 12.08 3.48 -28.99
CA ASN A 576 12.59 3.88 -30.31
C ASN A 576 11.51 3.67 -31.35
N MET A 577 11.11 4.74 -32.04
CA MET A 577 10.17 4.71 -33.16
C MET A 577 10.88 5.16 -34.44
N LEU A 578 10.83 4.34 -35.46
CA LEU A 578 11.33 4.59 -36.80
C LEU A 578 10.14 4.70 -37.73
N VAL A 579 9.99 5.86 -38.39
CA VAL A 579 8.88 6.11 -39.32
C VAL A 579 9.43 6.49 -40.67
N LYS A 580 9.07 5.73 -41.70
CA LYS A 580 9.33 6.13 -43.07
C LYS A 580 8.31 7.20 -43.46
N ILE A 581 8.80 8.38 -43.84
CA ILE A 581 7.98 9.52 -44.26
C ILE A 581 7.62 9.38 -45.74
N PRO A 582 6.36 9.70 -46.15
CA PRO A 582 5.93 9.55 -47.55
C PRO A 582 6.64 10.51 -48.49
N GLN A 583 6.82 10.09 -49.75
CA GLN A 583 7.29 10.96 -50.81
C GLN A 583 6.36 12.18 -50.92
N GLY A 584 6.94 13.37 -51.17
CA GLY A 584 6.21 14.64 -51.25
C GLY A 584 6.08 15.36 -49.87
N TYR A 585 6.67 14.81 -48.80
CA TYR A 585 6.76 15.47 -47.53
C TYR A 585 8.21 15.52 -47.02
N THR A 586 8.54 16.58 -46.30
CA THR A 586 9.82 16.73 -45.60
C THR A 586 9.55 17.12 -44.17
N ILE A 587 10.55 16.99 -43.31
CA ILE A 587 10.46 17.47 -41.92
C ILE A 587 10.81 18.97 -41.91
N GLU A 588 9.92 19.78 -41.37
CA GLU A 588 10.13 21.20 -41.19
C GLU A 588 10.74 21.51 -39.83
N ASP A 589 10.27 20.82 -38.79
CA ASP A 589 10.76 20.98 -37.42
C ASP A 589 10.80 19.66 -36.66
N VAL A 590 11.88 19.48 -35.90
CA VAL A 590 12.06 18.35 -34.96
C VAL A 590 12.46 18.88 -33.58
N PRO A 591 11.89 18.32 -32.51
CA PRO A 591 12.28 18.66 -31.15
C PRO A 591 13.79 18.49 -30.94
N GLN A 592 14.44 19.47 -30.31
CA GLN A 592 15.85 19.39 -29.98
C GLN A 592 16.13 18.28 -28.95
N PRO A 593 17.30 17.62 -29.01
CA PRO A 593 17.69 16.64 -28.00
C PRO A 593 17.69 17.24 -26.61
N LYS A 594 17.12 16.53 -25.65
CA LYS A 594 16.99 17.01 -24.28
C LYS A 594 17.33 15.95 -23.24
N ILE A 595 17.93 16.39 -22.13
CA ILE A 595 18.23 15.58 -20.96
C ILE A 595 17.66 16.29 -19.74
N LEU A 596 16.67 15.68 -19.11
CA LEU A 596 16.12 16.13 -17.84
C LEU A 596 16.61 15.22 -16.71
N ARG A 597 16.82 15.81 -15.52
CA ARG A 597 17.25 15.10 -14.33
C ARG A 597 16.43 15.56 -13.13
N SER A 598 16.05 14.66 -12.24
CA SER A 598 15.56 15.05 -10.92
C SER A 598 16.69 15.76 -10.14
N PRO A 599 16.39 16.58 -9.12
CA PRO A 599 17.41 17.32 -8.37
C PRO A 599 18.53 16.42 -7.84
N ASP A 600 18.23 15.22 -7.38
CA ASP A 600 19.18 14.20 -6.89
C ASP A 600 19.79 13.34 -8.00
N SER A 601 19.39 13.54 -9.27
CA SER A 601 19.77 12.73 -10.44
C SER A 601 19.43 11.22 -10.34
N ASN A 602 18.49 10.87 -9.47
CA ASN A 602 17.98 9.49 -9.37
C ASN A 602 16.90 9.17 -10.39
N ILE A 603 16.32 10.20 -11.06
CA ILE A 603 15.51 10.01 -12.25
C ILE A 603 16.13 10.78 -13.40
N ILE A 604 16.25 10.13 -14.55
CA ILE A 604 16.83 10.72 -15.75
C ILE A 604 15.91 10.39 -16.93
N PHE A 605 15.57 11.44 -17.68
CA PHE A 605 14.90 11.32 -18.96
C PHE A 605 15.80 11.89 -20.06
N ARG A 606 15.90 11.19 -21.19
CA ARG A 606 16.61 11.66 -22.40
C ARG A 606 15.71 11.43 -23.59
N THR A 607 15.60 12.43 -24.46
CA THR A 607 14.87 12.31 -25.72
C THR A 607 15.68 12.89 -26.86
N GLN A 608 15.49 12.33 -28.04
CA GLN A 608 16.14 12.77 -29.28
C GLN A 608 15.29 12.37 -30.48
N SER A 609 15.12 13.30 -31.42
CA SER A 609 14.54 13.02 -32.74
C SER A 609 15.53 13.40 -33.84
N GLN A 610 15.59 12.60 -34.89
CA GLN A 610 16.47 12.80 -36.04
C GLN A 610 15.76 12.37 -37.32
N TYR A 611 16.00 13.09 -38.42
CA TYR A 611 15.50 12.74 -39.73
C TYR A 611 16.65 12.58 -40.71
N ASN A 612 16.80 11.40 -41.30
CA ASN A 612 17.83 11.09 -42.28
C ASN A 612 17.24 10.12 -43.33
N ASP A 613 17.54 10.37 -44.62
CA ASP A 613 17.19 9.50 -45.73
C ASP A 613 15.72 9.03 -45.77
N GLY A 614 14.79 9.96 -45.50
CA GLY A 614 13.36 9.67 -45.48
C GLY A 614 12.85 8.91 -44.25
N ILE A 615 13.71 8.67 -43.25
CA ILE A 615 13.36 7.98 -42.02
C ILE A 615 13.46 8.97 -40.83
N LEU A 616 12.35 9.16 -40.13
CA LEU A 616 12.29 9.82 -38.88
C LEU A 616 12.54 8.81 -37.75
N SER A 617 13.53 9.07 -36.91
CA SER A 617 13.84 8.30 -35.71
C SER A 617 13.57 9.14 -34.49
N THR A 618 12.70 8.68 -33.59
CA THR A 618 12.46 9.30 -32.30
C THR A 618 12.71 8.29 -31.19
N MET A 619 13.54 8.66 -30.24
CA MET A 619 13.88 7.81 -29.11
C MET A 619 13.77 8.53 -27.77
N TYR A 620 13.41 7.81 -26.72
CA TYR A 620 13.63 8.25 -25.35
C TYR A 620 14.14 7.13 -24.45
N THR A 621 14.81 7.53 -23.36
CA THR A 621 15.13 6.67 -22.22
C THR A 621 14.60 7.31 -20.95
N PHE A 622 13.87 6.57 -20.16
CA PHE A 622 13.36 6.98 -18.85
C PHE A 622 13.88 6.04 -17.78
N HIS A 623 14.66 6.56 -16.84
CA HIS A 623 15.35 5.75 -15.85
C HIS A 623 15.07 6.24 -14.43
N ILE A 624 14.37 5.46 -13.61
CA ILE A 624 14.22 5.63 -12.16
C ILE A 624 15.21 4.69 -11.49
N LYS A 625 16.19 5.23 -10.75
CA LYS A 625 17.27 4.45 -10.13
C LYS A 625 16.96 4.03 -8.69
N LYS A 626 16.19 4.84 -7.94
CA LYS A 626 15.73 4.51 -6.58
C LYS A 626 14.20 4.45 -6.53
N ALA A 627 13.66 3.63 -5.64
CA ALA A 627 12.21 3.41 -5.55
C ALA A 627 11.52 4.30 -4.50
N LEU A 628 12.27 4.92 -3.57
CA LEU A 628 11.71 5.72 -2.47
C LEU A 628 12.19 7.17 -2.58
N PHE A 629 11.24 8.12 -2.56
CA PHE A 629 11.48 9.57 -2.49
C PHE A 629 10.70 10.14 -1.31
N PHE A 630 11.39 10.88 -0.45
CA PHE A 630 10.77 11.47 0.74
C PHE A 630 9.95 12.72 0.40
N GLN A 631 9.19 13.22 1.38
CA GLN A 631 8.24 14.32 1.18
C GLN A 631 8.91 15.64 0.74
N ASP A 632 10.11 15.91 1.23
CA ASP A 632 10.92 17.08 0.87
C ASP A 632 11.44 17.02 -0.58
N GLU A 633 11.56 15.82 -1.17
CA GLU A 633 11.95 15.62 -2.56
C GLU A 633 10.77 15.79 -3.54
N TYR A 634 9.52 15.74 -3.03
CA TYR A 634 8.30 15.72 -3.85
C TYR A 634 8.16 16.94 -4.80
N PRO A 635 8.41 18.20 -4.39
CA PRO A 635 8.27 19.34 -5.30
C PRO A 635 9.20 19.22 -6.54
N GLY A 636 10.44 18.79 -6.32
CA GLY A 636 11.39 18.55 -7.41
C GLY A 636 10.98 17.39 -8.32
N LEU A 637 10.38 16.34 -7.73
CA LEU A 637 9.85 15.20 -8.46
C LEU A 637 8.65 15.60 -9.34
N LYS A 638 7.71 16.35 -8.80
CA LYS A 638 6.54 16.87 -9.52
C LYS A 638 6.96 17.69 -10.75
N ASN A 639 7.79 18.71 -10.54
CA ASN A 639 8.29 19.56 -11.62
C ASN A 639 9.03 18.75 -12.70
N PHE A 640 9.86 17.80 -12.30
CA PHE A 640 10.56 16.92 -13.23
C PHE A 640 9.57 16.13 -14.12
N PHE A 641 8.51 15.55 -13.53
CA PHE A 641 7.53 14.80 -14.32
C PHE A 641 6.70 15.72 -15.23
N GLU A 642 6.34 16.91 -14.79
CA GLU A 642 5.66 17.89 -15.64
C GLU A 642 6.51 18.25 -16.86
N ASP A 643 7.82 18.47 -16.68
CA ASP A 643 8.75 18.77 -17.77
C ASP A 643 8.95 17.58 -18.71
N VAL A 644 9.03 16.35 -18.18
CA VAL A 644 9.10 15.12 -18.99
C VAL A 644 7.86 14.99 -19.89
N TYR A 645 6.67 15.27 -19.34
CA TYR A 645 5.45 15.12 -20.12
C TYR A 645 5.28 16.21 -21.16
N LYS A 646 5.75 17.44 -20.92
CA LYS A 646 5.87 18.47 -21.95
C LYS A 646 6.74 18.01 -23.12
N GLU A 647 7.87 17.35 -22.83
CA GLU A 647 8.75 16.82 -23.89
C GLU A 647 8.15 15.62 -24.64
N LEU A 648 7.40 14.76 -23.94
CA LEU A 648 6.71 13.61 -24.56
C LEU A 648 5.50 14.02 -25.42
N ASP A 649 4.95 15.21 -25.19
CA ASP A 649 3.83 15.78 -25.95
C ASP A 649 4.29 16.64 -27.16
N ASN A 650 5.59 16.83 -27.32
CA ASN A 650 6.12 17.51 -28.50
C ASN A 650 5.74 16.77 -29.78
N VAL A 651 5.39 17.55 -30.79
CA VAL A 651 5.05 17.06 -32.13
C VAL A 651 6.18 17.36 -33.12
N ILE A 652 6.24 16.60 -34.18
CA ILE A 652 7.15 16.78 -35.31
C ILE A 652 6.32 17.39 -36.44
N VAL A 653 6.85 18.42 -37.08
CA VAL A 653 6.13 19.11 -38.17
C VAL A 653 6.62 18.58 -39.50
N LEU A 654 5.71 17.97 -40.27
CA LEU A 654 5.95 17.59 -41.65
C LEU A 654 5.32 18.65 -42.58
N LYS A 655 5.99 18.98 -43.64
CA LYS A 655 5.54 19.92 -44.65
C LYS A 655 5.52 19.27 -46.01
N LYS A 656 4.44 19.50 -46.77
CA LYS A 656 4.33 19.06 -48.14
C LYS A 656 5.32 19.84 -49.02
N ILE A 657 6.06 19.11 -49.84
CA ILE A 657 7.00 19.73 -50.78
C ILE A 657 6.18 20.32 -51.93
N SER A 658 6.28 21.64 -52.11
CA SER A 658 5.69 22.32 -53.29
C SER A 658 6.38 21.77 -54.54
N GLN A 659 5.61 21.29 -55.51
CA GLN A 659 6.14 20.86 -56.80
C GLN A 659 6.66 22.07 -57.59
#